data_fff32a9365d15703df93c2784a6de9fa
#
_entry.id   fff32a9365d15703df93c2784a6de9fa
#
_cell.length_a   1.000
_cell.length_b   1.000
_cell.length_c   1.000
_cell.angle_alpha   90.00
_cell.angle_beta   90.00
_cell.angle_gamma   90.00
#
_symmetry.space_group_name_H-M   'P 1'
#
loop_
_entity.id
_entity.type
_entity.pdbx_description
1 polymer ?
#
loop_
_entity_poly.entity_id
_entity_poly.type
_entity_poly.pdbx_seq_one_letter_code
_entity_poly.pdbx_strand_id
1 'polypeptide(L)'
;MRSRFSLVLGLSLGIAASASAQTASPPDPDQQFEGSLSLREAYFQKRRIDPWHYNFQTATARLNALQQRQRAEQVQRKALTVSNSLVWQPIGPAPITGGQTPVSFDFPSPVSGRVAVIAIDPVDSAVFVGGAQGGIWRSTDTGASWTPLTDSLGSLAIGSLAISRTDNTPGQATIYVGTGEGNYSCDSYGGVGVYKSTDSGATWSGPYGNAQFNARSVNGLAVDRADPTHLVAVSGSGSYGVSCVANPIRPPRGIFNSNDSGQTWTLTTATSLPANLAGSQLIQDPHTATTWWATMLTQDLGTGAQGGLYKSVDNGVSWTQQMGSATGLPALTVALERVWIDGTDDGAGNSVLYVGTSEPASNKPSESNFGRIYKSVNSGVTWAELKAARGYCQGQCFYDLPIHAEPNNPLVVYTGGAGAFGIAPHGGAETTPSLFMRSNNGGTTFTSHVLSPSTNTALHSDMHSIVSWPGHANEIWVGNDGGVWQSTDGGNTWNNKNTSLQVTQFEGCDTDATTANRFYGGTQDNGTNGYAGDVAWPHLDFGDGGFALIDQVVPNNLVHTYFNQSNNLIGVGYTTGGFATTQNNYLTSFAPTNGIGAGDRVLFYAPLHLDRGAHDSLYFGTQFLYRSDLFFTSATPTFAKLGAGADLAPAVPPSSTGGELSAIETVANIVPGSPAQTIFTGSDNGRVFRSIDGGLSFQEVDTDALGFYVADILVDPNDPMVVYQARSAFTGADPPHTVRKSIDGGATWADASTGLPDVPVNALAPDPTVAGTIWAGTDVGMFVSEDSGGTWTPYNPGLPNVAIFDLKVSKPGSSLLACTHGRGAFLLSSDIIFANGFEN
;
A
#
# COMPACT_ATOMS: atom_id res chain seq x y z
N MET A 1 29.11 -55.27 -59.74
CA MET A 1 27.93 -55.46 -60.57
C MET A 1 26.68 -55.51 -59.66
N ARG A 2 25.74 -54.57 -59.95
CA ARG A 2 24.32 -54.56 -59.50
C ARG A 2 24.01 -54.80 -58.00
N SER A 3 23.85 -53.85 -57.22
CA SER A 3 22.65 -53.14 -56.67
C SER A 3 21.38 -53.94 -56.51
N ARG A 4 20.87 -54.07 -55.29
CA ARG A 4 19.44 -54.03 -55.00
C ARG A 4 19.19 -53.30 -53.71
N PHE A 5 18.44 -52.18 -53.85
CA PHE A 5 17.76 -51.45 -52.78
C PHE A 5 16.52 -52.24 -52.29
N SER A 6 16.32 -52.35 -51.00
CA SER A 6 15.05 -52.69 -50.40
C SER A 6 14.51 -51.53 -49.60
N LEU A 7 13.37 -51.01 -50.03
CA LEU A 7 12.60 -49.95 -49.42
C LEU A 7 11.85 -50.53 -48.24
N VAL A 8 12.09 -50.04 -47.01
CA VAL A 8 11.24 -50.32 -45.87
C VAL A 8 10.40 -49.06 -45.63
N LEU A 9 9.09 -49.18 -45.89
CA LEU A 9 8.10 -48.14 -45.53
C LEU A 9 7.88 -48.22 -44.02
N GLY A 10 8.33 -47.19 -43.29
CA GLY A 10 7.98 -46.96 -41.89
C GLY A 10 6.76 -46.02 -41.84
N LEU A 11 5.62 -46.52 -41.39
CA LEU A 11 4.43 -45.71 -41.03
C LEU A 11 4.75 -45.00 -39.75
N SER A 12 5.05 -43.70 -39.81
CA SER A 12 5.06 -42.81 -38.65
C SER A 12 3.62 -42.33 -38.39
N LEU A 13 2.96 -42.84 -37.33
CA LEU A 13 1.79 -42.18 -36.73
C LEU A 13 2.22 -40.83 -36.21
N GLY A 14 1.81 -39.78 -36.88
CA GLY A 14 1.90 -38.42 -36.36
C GLY A 14 0.82 -38.23 -35.27
N ILE A 15 1.24 -38.21 -34.03
CA ILE A 15 0.45 -37.62 -32.93
C ILE A 15 0.50 -36.12 -33.16
N ALA A 16 -0.61 -35.56 -33.69
CA ALA A 16 -0.83 -34.12 -33.65
C ALA A 16 -1.06 -33.73 -32.20
N ALA A 17 -0.01 -33.27 -31.54
CA ALA A 17 -0.15 -32.48 -30.33
C ALA A 17 -0.88 -31.20 -30.74
N SER A 18 -2.14 -31.06 -30.34
CA SER A 18 -2.82 -29.77 -30.32
C SER A 18 -2.06 -28.90 -29.32
N ALA A 19 -1.18 -28.05 -29.81
CA ALA A 19 -0.71 -26.91 -29.06
C ALA A 19 -1.94 -26.04 -28.78
N SER A 20 -2.48 -26.15 -27.60
CA SER A 20 -3.32 -25.10 -27.06
C SER A 20 -2.44 -23.82 -27.11
N ALA A 21 -2.90 -22.81 -27.84
CA ALA A 21 -2.33 -21.50 -27.76
C ALA A 21 -2.49 -21.09 -26.28
N GLN A 22 -1.44 -21.22 -25.50
CA GLN A 22 -1.32 -20.49 -24.26
C GLN A 22 -1.46 -19.01 -24.63
N THR A 23 -2.61 -18.44 -24.30
CA THR A 23 -2.73 -16.99 -24.25
C THR A 23 -1.62 -16.53 -23.32
N ALA A 24 -0.66 -15.77 -23.83
CA ALA A 24 0.40 -15.21 -23.03
C ALA A 24 -0.26 -14.54 -21.83
N SER A 25 0.14 -14.92 -20.62
CA SER A 25 -0.21 -14.20 -19.41
C SER A 25 0.12 -12.72 -19.64
N PRO A 26 -0.68 -11.77 -19.14
CA PRO A 26 -0.29 -10.37 -19.20
C PRO A 26 1.12 -10.27 -18.61
N PRO A 27 1.98 -9.39 -19.13
CA PRO A 27 3.27 -9.15 -18.51
C PRO A 27 3.04 -8.70 -17.07
N ASP A 28 3.92 -9.12 -16.19
CA ASP A 28 3.93 -8.72 -14.80
C ASP A 28 3.76 -7.19 -14.73
N PRO A 29 2.74 -6.70 -14.04
CA PRO A 29 2.48 -5.26 -13.94
C PRO A 29 3.70 -4.50 -13.42
N ASP A 30 4.45 -5.08 -12.49
CA ASP A 30 5.64 -4.47 -11.92
C ASP A 30 6.78 -4.29 -12.94
N GLN A 31 6.73 -4.95 -14.09
CA GLN A 31 7.74 -4.79 -15.16
C GLN A 31 7.54 -3.61 -16.11
N GLN A 32 6.36 -2.99 -16.12
CA GLN A 32 6.04 -1.88 -17.03
C GLN A 32 5.93 -0.52 -16.31
N PHE A 33 6.47 -0.42 -15.13
CA PHE A 33 6.18 0.56 -14.10
C PHE A 33 6.53 2.04 -14.41
N GLU A 34 7.51 2.32 -15.24
CA GLU A 34 8.02 3.70 -15.38
C GLU A 34 6.99 4.71 -15.95
N GLY A 35 5.95 4.24 -16.62
CA GLY A 35 4.88 5.11 -17.14
C GLY A 35 3.63 5.20 -16.26
N SER A 36 3.44 4.27 -15.31
CA SER A 36 2.21 4.16 -14.51
C SER A 36 2.30 4.84 -13.14
N LEU A 37 3.50 5.06 -12.60
CA LEU A 37 3.70 5.73 -11.32
C LEU A 37 2.99 7.09 -11.24
N SER A 38 3.02 7.88 -12.30
CA SER A 38 2.35 9.19 -12.34
C SER A 38 0.82 9.09 -12.21
N LEU A 39 0.19 8.03 -12.73
CA LEU A 39 -1.26 7.80 -12.60
C LEU A 39 -1.64 7.28 -11.23
N ARG A 40 -0.84 6.38 -10.65
CA ARG A 40 -1.00 5.89 -9.27
C ARG A 40 -0.86 7.04 -8.26
N GLU A 41 0.19 7.84 -8.42
CA GLU A 41 0.42 9.03 -7.61
C GLU A 41 -0.75 10.02 -7.69
N ALA A 42 -1.24 10.32 -8.90
CA ALA A 42 -2.38 11.19 -9.11
C ALA A 42 -3.66 10.64 -8.48
N TYR A 43 -3.90 9.32 -8.53
CA TYR A 43 -5.06 8.68 -7.92
C TYR A 43 -5.08 8.88 -6.39
N PHE A 44 -4.01 8.52 -5.69
CA PHE A 44 -3.95 8.68 -4.23
C PHE A 44 -3.93 10.14 -3.80
N GLN A 45 -3.28 11.01 -4.58
CA GLN A 45 -3.29 12.45 -4.34
C GLN A 45 -4.71 13.02 -4.42
N LYS A 46 -5.46 12.71 -5.45
CA LYS A 46 -6.84 13.19 -5.65
C LYS A 46 -7.79 12.64 -4.60
N ARG A 47 -7.63 11.39 -4.19
CA ARG A 47 -8.54 10.71 -3.26
C ARG A 47 -8.46 11.25 -1.83
N ARG A 48 -7.39 11.90 -1.40
CA ARG A 48 -7.18 12.28 0.01
C ARG A 48 -6.85 13.73 0.25
N ILE A 49 -6.48 14.47 -0.78
CA ILE A 49 -6.06 15.85 -0.64
C ILE A 49 -7.01 16.72 -1.42
N ASP A 50 -7.46 17.81 -0.77
CA ASP A 50 -7.87 18.99 -1.50
C ASP A 50 -6.62 19.64 -2.13
N PRO A 51 -6.41 19.52 -3.44
CA PRO A 51 -5.25 20.11 -4.10
C PRO A 51 -5.21 21.64 -4.00
N TRP A 52 -6.34 22.27 -3.63
CA TRP A 52 -6.50 23.73 -3.61
C TRP A 52 -6.44 24.34 -2.23
N HIS A 53 -6.75 23.58 -1.17
CA HIS A 53 -6.89 24.09 0.20
C HIS A 53 -6.00 23.39 1.23
N TYR A 54 -5.00 22.64 0.79
CA TYR A 54 -4.10 21.92 1.66
C TYR A 54 -3.36 22.91 2.59
N ASN A 55 -3.75 22.91 3.86
CA ASN A 55 -3.16 23.73 4.90
C ASN A 55 -2.68 22.87 6.09
N PHE A 56 -2.03 23.50 7.05
CA PHE A 56 -1.54 22.82 8.27
C PHE A 56 -2.65 22.11 9.05
N GLN A 57 -3.90 22.53 8.94
CA GLN A 57 -5.03 21.92 9.64
C GLN A 57 -5.33 20.52 9.12
N THR A 58 -5.17 20.25 7.81
CA THR A 58 -5.36 18.90 7.26
C THR A 58 -4.31 17.92 7.78
N ALA A 59 -3.09 18.37 8.06
CA ALA A 59 -2.04 17.53 8.62
C ALA A 59 -2.36 17.00 10.04
N THR A 60 -3.13 17.76 10.81
CA THR A 60 -3.58 17.36 12.16
C THR A 60 -4.98 16.74 12.15
N ALA A 61 -5.72 16.87 11.06
CA ALA A 61 -7.14 16.51 10.99
C ALA A 61 -7.38 15.03 11.35
N ARG A 62 -6.59 14.12 10.80
CA ARG A 62 -6.73 12.69 11.11
C ARG A 62 -6.51 12.37 12.59
N LEU A 63 -5.50 12.96 13.23
CA LEU A 63 -5.27 12.76 14.67
C LEU A 63 -6.40 13.37 15.52
N ASN A 64 -6.86 14.57 15.16
CA ASN A 64 -7.99 15.23 15.83
C ASN A 64 -9.27 14.40 15.68
N ALA A 65 -9.51 13.85 14.50
CA ALA A 65 -10.64 12.98 14.21
C ALA A 65 -10.62 11.69 15.05
N LEU A 66 -9.45 11.04 15.16
CA LEU A 66 -9.29 9.88 16.05
C LEU A 66 -9.58 10.23 17.51
N GLN A 67 -9.09 11.37 17.99
CA GLN A 67 -9.37 11.83 19.36
C GLN A 67 -10.86 12.16 19.55
N GLN A 68 -11.51 12.80 18.57
CA GLN A 68 -12.94 13.07 18.59
C GLN A 68 -13.74 11.76 18.65
N ARG A 69 -13.44 10.79 17.79
CA ARG A 69 -14.03 9.46 17.76
C ARG A 69 -13.87 8.76 19.11
N GLN A 70 -12.65 8.68 19.65
CA GLN A 70 -12.38 8.04 20.94
C GLN A 70 -13.14 8.67 22.10
N ARG A 71 -13.29 10.01 22.12
CA ARG A 71 -14.11 10.72 23.12
C ARG A 71 -15.57 10.35 22.98
N ALA A 72 -16.11 10.29 21.76
CA ALA A 72 -17.49 9.89 21.50
C ALA A 72 -17.74 8.43 21.93
N GLU A 73 -16.83 7.50 21.63
CA GLU A 73 -16.90 6.09 22.09
C GLU A 73 -16.87 5.98 23.62
N GLN A 74 -16.08 6.78 24.32
CA GLN A 74 -16.05 6.79 25.80
C GLN A 74 -17.39 7.26 26.40
N VAL A 75 -18.03 8.28 25.80
CA VAL A 75 -19.35 8.75 26.21
C VAL A 75 -20.39 7.66 25.96
N GLN A 76 -20.37 7.04 24.80
CA GLN A 76 -21.28 5.98 24.39
C GLN A 76 -21.17 4.74 25.30
N ARG A 77 -19.95 4.28 25.62
CA ARG A 77 -19.72 3.16 26.56
C ARG A 77 -20.28 3.42 27.97
N LYS A 78 -20.29 4.67 28.42
CA LYS A 78 -20.89 5.05 29.69
C LYS A 78 -22.42 5.05 29.67
N ALA A 79 -23.02 5.26 28.47
CA ALA A 79 -24.48 5.29 28.28
C ALA A 79 -25.05 3.89 28.01
N LEU A 80 -24.28 2.99 27.40
CA LEU A 80 -24.69 1.61 27.10
C LEU A 80 -24.57 0.72 28.35
N THR A 81 -25.66 0.56 29.07
CA THR A 81 -25.86 -0.58 29.98
C THR A 81 -26.16 -1.83 29.16
N VAL A 82 -25.11 -2.65 28.96
CA VAL A 82 -25.14 -4.07 28.53
C VAL A 82 -26.24 -4.41 27.50
N SER A 83 -25.90 -4.32 26.25
CA SER A 83 -26.53 -5.09 25.18
C SER A 83 -25.41 -5.80 24.40
N ASN A 84 -25.69 -7.01 23.88
CA ASN A 84 -24.79 -7.77 23.02
C ASN A 84 -24.39 -6.92 21.80
N SER A 85 -23.35 -6.09 21.95
CA SER A 85 -22.81 -5.32 20.85
C SER A 85 -22.09 -6.27 19.90
N LEU A 86 -22.47 -6.28 18.64
CA LEU A 86 -21.74 -6.97 17.58
C LEU A 86 -20.29 -6.45 17.57
N VAL A 87 -19.35 -7.36 17.32
CA VAL A 87 -17.92 -7.05 17.30
C VAL A 87 -17.37 -7.37 15.91
N TRP A 88 -16.63 -6.45 15.33
CA TRP A 88 -15.93 -6.67 14.08
C TRP A 88 -14.91 -7.81 14.25
N GLN A 89 -15.00 -8.81 13.38
CA GLN A 89 -14.10 -9.98 13.38
C GLN A 89 -13.15 -9.91 12.19
N PRO A 90 -11.85 -10.05 12.39
CA PRO A 90 -10.89 -10.16 11.28
C PRO A 90 -11.14 -11.46 10.52
N ILE A 91 -11.21 -11.38 9.19
CA ILE A 91 -11.43 -12.53 8.32
C ILE A 91 -10.27 -12.77 7.33
N GLY A 92 -9.15 -12.07 7.52
CA GLY A 92 -7.97 -12.19 6.66
C GLY A 92 -7.90 -11.13 5.55
N PRO A 93 -7.13 -11.36 4.51
CA PRO A 93 -6.23 -12.51 4.27
C PRO A 93 -5.13 -12.64 5.32
N ALA A 94 -4.88 -13.90 5.74
CA ALA A 94 -3.81 -14.21 6.67
C ALA A 94 -3.35 -15.69 6.52
N PRO A 95 -2.71 -16.08 5.40
CA PRO A 95 -2.25 -15.26 4.27
C PRO A 95 -3.17 -15.23 3.04
N ILE A 96 -2.75 -14.54 1.95
CA ILE A 96 -3.18 -14.81 0.58
C ILE A 96 -2.38 -16.02 0.09
N THR A 97 -3.05 -17.12 -0.24
CA THR A 97 -2.41 -18.35 -0.72
C THR A 97 -2.21 -18.31 -2.23
N GLY A 98 -1.05 -18.77 -2.69
CA GLY A 98 -0.73 -18.74 -4.13
C GLY A 98 -0.48 -17.34 -4.67
N GLY A 99 -0.07 -16.41 -3.80
CA GLY A 99 0.15 -15.00 -4.14
C GLY A 99 1.22 -14.80 -5.21
N GLN A 100 1.19 -13.64 -5.81
CA GLN A 100 2.09 -13.28 -6.91
C GLN A 100 3.54 -13.15 -6.45
N THR A 101 4.46 -13.49 -7.35
CA THR A 101 5.89 -13.24 -7.19
C THR A 101 6.49 -12.86 -8.55
N PRO A 102 7.53 -12.02 -8.62
CA PRO A 102 8.07 -11.52 -9.90
C PRO A 102 8.80 -12.58 -10.73
N VAL A 103 9.07 -13.75 -10.19
CA VAL A 103 9.96 -14.70 -10.84
C VAL A 103 9.28 -15.64 -11.79
N SER A 104 8.11 -16.06 -11.53
CA SER A 104 7.18 -16.73 -12.43
C SER A 104 5.90 -17.13 -11.70
N PHE A 105 4.84 -17.34 -12.47
CA PHE A 105 3.62 -18.00 -12.01
C PHE A 105 3.84 -19.45 -11.54
N ASP A 106 5.04 -19.99 -11.77
CA ASP A 106 5.40 -21.37 -11.40
C ASP A 106 5.86 -21.52 -9.94
N PHE A 107 6.12 -20.38 -9.23
CA PHE A 107 6.57 -20.36 -7.83
C PHE A 107 5.72 -19.44 -6.97
N PRO A 108 4.41 -19.67 -6.88
CA PRO A 108 3.55 -18.84 -6.04
C PRO A 108 3.92 -19.00 -4.56
N SER A 109 4.00 -17.90 -3.84
CA SER A 109 4.23 -17.88 -2.39
C SER A 109 3.01 -17.34 -1.66
N PRO A 110 2.74 -17.76 -0.42
CA PRO A 110 1.80 -17.03 0.43
C PRO A 110 2.28 -15.61 0.65
N VAL A 111 1.38 -14.62 0.50
CA VAL A 111 1.66 -13.21 0.73
C VAL A 111 0.65 -12.61 1.72
N SER A 112 0.92 -11.41 2.22
CA SER A 112 0.02 -10.67 3.11
C SER A 112 -0.18 -9.23 2.61
N GLY A 113 0.82 -8.40 2.74
CA GLY A 113 0.85 -7.00 2.31
C GLY A 113 2.16 -6.35 2.75
N ARG A 114 2.32 -5.06 2.51
CA ARG A 114 3.58 -4.33 2.67
C ARG A 114 4.11 -4.33 4.09
N VAL A 115 5.35 -4.84 4.27
CA VAL A 115 6.14 -4.77 5.49
C VAL A 115 7.33 -3.84 5.28
N ALA A 116 7.28 -2.67 5.90
CA ALA A 116 8.26 -1.60 5.73
C ALA A 116 9.52 -1.77 6.60
N VAL A 117 9.40 -2.40 7.77
CA VAL A 117 10.50 -2.53 8.74
C VAL A 117 10.41 -3.80 9.57
N ILE A 118 11.57 -4.37 9.87
CA ILE A 118 11.72 -5.55 10.75
C ILE A 118 12.74 -5.23 11.84
N ALA A 119 12.47 -5.68 13.08
CA ALA A 119 13.45 -5.66 14.17
C ALA A 119 13.36 -6.98 14.97
N ILE A 120 14.49 -7.49 15.42
CA ILE A 120 14.57 -8.74 16.16
C ILE A 120 15.18 -8.48 17.54
N ASP A 121 14.52 -8.95 18.58
CA ASP A 121 15.01 -8.82 19.93
C ASP A 121 16.19 -9.77 20.18
N PRO A 122 17.36 -9.26 20.55
CA PRO A 122 18.55 -10.11 20.73
C PRO A 122 18.52 -11.01 21.96
N VAL A 123 17.52 -10.84 22.86
CA VAL A 123 17.44 -11.58 24.14
C VAL A 123 16.49 -12.76 24.04
N ASP A 124 15.25 -12.52 23.62
CA ASP A 124 14.20 -13.56 23.57
C ASP A 124 13.82 -13.96 22.12
N SER A 125 14.55 -13.42 21.14
CA SER A 125 14.35 -13.76 19.73
C SER A 125 12.95 -13.44 19.20
N ALA A 126 12.22 -12.54 19.86
CA ALA A 126 10.95 -12.05 19.34
C ALA A 126 11.18 -11.20 18.08
N VAL A 127 10.42 -11.48 17.05
CA VAL A 127 10.45 -10.74 15.78
C VAL A 127 9.32 -9.72 15.77
N PHE A 128 9.65 -8.48 15.46
CA PHE A 128 8.69 -7.38 15.29
C PHE A 128 8.71 -6.92 13.86
N VAL A 129 7.53 -6.78 13.25
CA VAL A 129 7.38 -6.24 11.90
C VAL A 129 6.44 -5.05 11.91
N GLY A 130 6.78 -4.02 11.14
CA GLY A 130 5.95 -2.84 10.93
C GLY A 130 5.34 -2.86 9.54
N GLY A 131 4.02 -2.94 9.47
CA GLY A 131 3.28 -2.77 8.22
C GLY A 131 3.26 -1.30 7.78
N ALA A 132 3.26 -1.06 6.48
CA ALA A 132 3.15 0.29 5.93
C ALA A 132 1.95 1.07 6.50
N GLN A 133 0.82 0.40 6.65
CA GLN A 133 -0.41 0.93 7.27
C GLN A 133 -1.09 -0.12 8.19
N GLY A 134 -0.37 -1.19 8.54
CA GLY A 134 -0.88 -2.36 9.26
C GLY A 134 -0.48 -2.41 10.75
N GLY A 135 0.25 -1.41 11.26
CA GLY A 135 0.74 -1.38 12.63
C GLY A 135 1.92 -2.33 12.89
N ILE A 136 2.22 -2.54 14.17
CA ILE A 136 3.28 -3.45 14.62
C ILE A 136 2.68 -4.82 14.96
N TRP A 137 3.35 -5.85 14.48
CA TRP A 137 3.06 -7.25 14.80
C TRP A 137 4.27 -7.91 15.44
N ARG A 138 4.02 -8.83 16.38
CA ARG A 138 5.05 -9.58 17.07
C ARG A 138 4.86 -11.08 16.87
N SER A 139 5.96 -11.77 16.61
CA SER A 139 6.05 -13.23 16.70
C SER A 139 7.05 -13.62 17.79
N THR A 140 6.71 -14.64 18.58
CA THR A 140 7.58 -15.27 19.58
C THR A 140 7.90 -16.74 19.24
N ASP A 141 7.50 -17.17 18.04
CA ASP A 141 7.65 -18.55 17.53
C ASP A 141 8.31 -18.58 16.14
N THR A 142 9.24 -17.65 15.92
CA THR A 142 10.02 -17.54 14.67
C THR A 142 9.11 -17.34 13.43
N GLY A 143 8.07 -16.52 13.57
CA GLY A 143 7.14 -16.16 12.49
C GLY A 143 6.16 -17.27 12.11
N ALA A 144 5.92 -18.26 12.97
CA ALA A 144 4.85 -19.24 12.76
C ALA A 144 3.47 -18.62 13.04
N SER A 145 3.42 -17.66 13.98
CA SER A 145 2.22 -16.87 14.26
C SER A 145 2.56 -15.42 14.61
N TRP A 146 1.60 -14.53 14.40
CA TRP A 146 1.74 -13.10 14.62
C TRP A 146 0.61 -12.53 15.47
N THR A 147 0.96 -11.62 16.38
CA THR A 147 0.01 -10.90 17.24
C THR A 147 0.10 -9.41 16.97
N PRO A 148 -1.00 -8.69 16.65
CA PRO A 148 -1.00 -7.25 16.49
C PRO A 148 -0.83 -6.57 17.86
N LEU A 149 -0.04 -5.48 17.89
CA LEU A 149 0.30 -4.80 19.15
C LEU A 149 -0.21 -3.34 19.20
N THR A 150 -0.61 -2.76 18.08
CA THR A 150 -0.78 -1.30 17.96
C THR A 150 -2.13 -0.84 17.44
N ASP A 151 -3.15 -1.71 17.45
CA ASP A 151 -4.48 -1.47 16.87
C ASP A 151 -5.18 -0.18 17.35
N SER A 152 -4.86 0.26 18.56
CA SER A 152 -5.45 1.45 19.20
C SER A 152 -4.59 2.72 19.05
N LEU A 153 -3.40 2.66 18.44
CA LEU A 153 -2.52 3.82 18.31
C LEU A 153 -3.05 4.83 17.29
N GLY A 154 -2.56 6.07 17.38
CA GLY A 154 -3.00 7.18 16.54
C GLY A 154 -2.56 7.10 15.07
N SER A 155 -1.59 6.25 14.75
CA SER A 155 -1.19 5.90 13.38
C SER A 155 -0.72 4.46 13.35
N LEU A 156 -1.19 3.71 12.35
CA LEU A 156 -0.73 2.37 12.03
C LEU A 156 0.31 2.37 10.90
N ALA A 157 0.63 3.54 10.34
CA ALA A 157 1.73 3.68 9.40
C ALA A 157 3.06 3.68 10.16
N ILE A 158 3.94 2.74 9.82
CA ILE A 158 5.21 2.53 10.53
C ILE A 158 6.38 2.87 9.63
N GLY A 159 7.26 3.77 10.11
CA GLY A 159 8.47 4.18 9.39
C GLY A 159 9.75 3.59 9.95
N SER A 160 9.81 3.37 11.27
CA SER A 160 11.01 2.82 11.91
C SER A 160 10.72 2.12 13.21
N LEU A 161 11.62 1.18 13.57
CA LEU A 161 11.61 0.40 14.80
C LEU A 161 13.00 0.41 15.42
N ALA A 162 13.10 0.66 16.74
CA ALA A 162 14.33 0.50 17.49
C ALA A 162 14.08 -0.28 18.78
N ILE A 163 14.90 -1.28 19.06
CA ILE A 163 14.85 -2.09 20.28
C ILE A 163 16.05 -1.73 21.16
N SER A 164 15.79 -1.47 22.43
CA SER A 164 16.81 -1.22 23.44
C SER A 164 16.69 -2.24 24.57
N ARG A 165 17.81 -2.78 25.01
CA ARG A 165 17.90 -3.70 26.12
C ARG A 165 18.82 -3.16 27.20
N THR A 166 18.30 -2.95 28.40
CA THR A 166 19.07 -2.59 29.58
C THR A 166 19.39 -3.80 30.45
N ASP A 167 18.68 -4.89 30.24
CA ASP A 167 18.88 -6.19 30.90
C ASP A 167 18.49 -7.35 29.96
N ASN A 168 18.69 -8.58 30.42
CA ASN A 168 18.38 -9.79 29.68
C ASN A 168 17.06 -10.44 30.10
N THR A 169 16.12 -9.69 30.68
CA THR A 169 14.83 -10.23 31.11
C THR A 169 13.93 -10.44 29.89
N PRO A 170 13.52 -11.67 29.55
CA PRO A 170 12.59 -11.91 28.43
C PRO A 170 11.28 -11.14 28.61
N GLY A 171 10.72 -10.66 27.50
CA GLY A 171 9.47 -9.90 27.50
C GLY A 171 9.57 -8.49 28.09
N GLN A 172 10.77 -7.94 28.31
CA GLN A 172 11.01 -6.61 28.87
C GLN A 172 11.83 -5.71 27.93
N ALA A 173 11.74 -5.92 26.61
CA ALA A 173 12.36 -5.01 25.65
C ALA A 173 11.74 -3.61 25.72
N THR A 174 12.58 -2.60 25.72
CA THR A 174 12.12 -1.25 25.40
C THR A 174 12.09 -1.11 23.87
N ILE A 175 10.91 -0.82 23.33
CA ILE A 175 10.69 -0.66 21.89
C ILE A 175 10.26 0.77 21.62
N TYR A 176 10.89 1.38 20.62
CA TYR A 176 10.51 2.67 20.07
C TYR A 176 10.00 2.49 18.65
N VAL A 177 8.85 3.09 18.35
CA VAL A 177 8.19 3.06 17.04
C VAL A 177 8.08 4.46 16.50
N GLY A 178 8.78 4.74 15.43
CA GLY A 178 8.58 5.94 14.62
C GLY A 178 7.43 5.73 13.65
N THR A 179 6.40 6.59 13.74
CA THR A 179 5.22 6.48 12.88
C THR A 179 5.36 7.28 11.57
N GLY A 180 4.53 6.95 10.60
CA GLY A 180 4.55 7.48 9.24
C GLY A 180 5.38 6.62 8.30
N GLU A 181 4.82 6.25 7.17
CA GLU A 181 5.49 5.42 6.17
C GLU A 181 6.61 6.21 5.49
N GLY A 182 7.80 5.64 5.41
CA GLY A 182 9.01 6.26 4.91
C GLY A 182 9.42 5.93 3.48
N ASN A 183 8.60 5.19 2.75
CA ASN A 183 8.95 4.68 1.41
C ASN A 183 8.77 5.69 0.27
N TYR A 184 8.35 6.93 0.58
CA TYR A 184 8.23 8.02 -0.40
C TYR A 184 7.25 7.79 -1.55
N SER A 185 6.25 6.95 -1.35
CA SER A 185 5.13 6.76 -2.27
C SER A 185 3.96 7.70 -1.95
N CYS A 186 3.13 8.03 -2.94
CA CYS A 186 1.96 8.90 -2.76
C CYS A 186 0.82 8.28 -1.95
N ASP A 187 0.81 6.98 -1.80
CA ASP A 187 -0.11 6.25 -0.92
C ASP A 187 0.34 6.24 0.56
N SER A 188 1.54 6.72 0.85
CA SER A 188 2.10 6.79 2.21
C SER A 188 1.26 7.64 3.16
N TYR A 189 1.04 7.14 4.38
CA TYR A 189 0.38 7.88 5.46
C TYR A 189 1.38 8.58 6.39
N GLY A 190 1.06 9.79 6.78
CA GLY A 190 1.84 10.54 7.76
C GLY A 190 1.74 9.96 9.17
N GLY A 191 2.82 10.14 9.92
CA GLY A 191 2.89 9.78 11.31
C GLY A 191 2.35 10.84 12.26
N VAL A 192 2.39 10.51 13.54
CA VAL A 192 1.96 11.38 14.65
C VAL A 192 3.06 11.57 15.71
N GLY A 193 4.20 10.92 15.55
CA GLY A 193 5.32 10.96 16.50
C GLY A 193 5.90 9.59 16.79
N VAL A 194 6.55 9.48 17.95
CA VAL A 194 7.21 8.26 18.42
C VAL A 194 6.40 7.64 19.56
N TYR A 195 6.10 6.34 19.46
CA TYR A 195 5.56 5.57 20.60
C TYR A 195 6.65 4.76 21.26
N LYS A 196 6.48 4.52 22.56
CA LYS A 196 7.40 3.75 23.42
C LYS A 196 6.65 2.68 24.18
N SER A 197 7.18 1.46 24.17
CA SER A 197 6.83 0.37 25.07
C SER A 197 8.04 0.00 25.92
N THR A 198 7.81 -0.49 27.15
CA THR A 198 8.87 -1.01 28.04
C THR A 198 8.60 -2.48 28.42
N ASP A 199 7.62 -3.10 27.80
CA ASP A 199 7.13 -4.46 28.08
C ASP A 199 6.96 -5.26 26.78
N SER A 200 7.93 -5.14 25.85
CA SER A 200 7.95 -5.85 24.57
C SER A 200 6.67 -5.66 23.74
N GLY A 201 6.07 -4.47 23.82
CA GLY A 201 4.91 -4.07 23.04
C GLY A 201 3.56 -4.40 23.65
N ALA A 202 3.50 -4.91 24.91
CA ALA A 202 2.22 -5.17 25.55
C ALA A 202 1.45 -3.89 25.88
N THR A 203 2.15 -2.82 26.27
CA THR A 203 1.56 -1.49 26.47
C THR A 203 2.40 -0.40 25.80
N TRP A 204 1.75 0.69 25.42
CA TRP A 204 2.36 1.80 24.70
C TRP A 204 2.11 3.15 25.35
N SER A 205 3.10 4.01 25.32
CA SER A 205 3.03 5.41 25.72
C SER A 205 3.41 6.32 24.53
N GLY A 206 2.88 7.56 24.53
CA GLY A 206 3.06 8.52 23.41
C GLY A 206 1.72 8.92 22.75
N PRO A 207 1.71 9.56 21.56
CA PRO A 207 2.88 9.83 20.74
C PRO A 207 3.74 10.98 21.31
N TYR A 208 5.03 10.73 21.42
CA TYR A 208 6.03 11.73 21.80
C TYR A 208 6.52 12.49 20.56
N GLY A 209 6.92 13.76 20.74
CA GLY A 209 7.39 14.58 19.63
C GLY A 209 6.32 14.89 18.58
N ASN A 210 5.04 14.90 18.94
CA ASN A 210 3.95 15.17 18.00
C ASN A 210 4.11 16.55 17.31
N ALA A 211 4.58 17.56 18.02
CA ALA A 211 4.83 18.88 17.45
C ALA A 211 5.94 18.89 16.36
N GLN A 212 6.84 17.92 16.40
CA GLN A 212 7.95 17.75 15.45
C GLN A 212 7.61 16.81 14.30
N PHE A 213 6.82 15.76 14.57
CA PHE A 213 6.65 14.64 13.64
C PHE A 213 5.22 14.49 13.08
N ASN A 214 4.28 15.35 13.47
CA ASN A 214 2.92 15.25 12.94
C ASN A 214 2.89 15.44 11.42
N ALA A 215 2.20 14.55 10.73
CA ALA A 215 2.16 14.44 9.26
C ALA A 215 3.54 14.28 8.59
N ARG A 216 4.54 13.86 9.34
CA ARG A 216 5.86 13.44 8.89
C ARG A 216 6.00 11.92 9.02
N SER A 217 7.02 11.35 8.39
CA SER A 217 7.47 10.00 8.68
C SER A 217 8.76 10.06 9.51
N VAL A 218 8.90 9.15 10.48
CA VAL A 218 10.14 8.92 11.20
C VAL A 218 10.83 7.73 10.55
N ASN A 219 11.71 8.01 9.58
CA ASN A 219 12.27 6.98 8.68
C ASN A 219 13.45 6.23 9.27
N GLY A 220 14.21 6.89 10.14
CA GLY A 220 15.30 6.29 10.89
C GLY A 220 15.19 6.66 12.36
N LEU A 221 15.36 5.67 13.23
CA LEU A 221 15.31 5.83 14.68
C LEU A 221 16.31 4.86 15.30
N ALA A 222 17.24 5.37 16.11
CA ALA A 222 18.21 4.53 16.77
C ALA A 222 18.44 4.99 18.21
N VAL A 223 18.67 4.01 19.09
CA VAL A 223 19.04 4.23 20.50
C VAL A 223 20.54 4.14 20.62
N ASP A 224 21.15 5.06 21.34
CA ASP A 224 22.58 5.05 21.62
C ASP A 224 22.97 3.80 22.43
N ARG A 225 23.91 3.01 21.91
CA ARG A 225 24.38 1.80 22.55
C ARG A 225 25.07 2.08 23.91
N ALA A 226 25.61 3.28 24.09
CA ALA A 226 26.33 3.68 25.31
C ALA A 226 25.41 4.36 26.33
N ASP A 227 24.33 5.02 25.85
CA ASP A 227 23.36 5.71 26.71
C ASP A 227 21.93 5.46 26.20
N PRO A 228 21.18 4.54 26.79
CA PRO A 228 19.81 4.22 26.36
C PRO A 228 18.80 5.35 26.55
N THR A 229 19.18 6.46 27.18
CA THR A 229 18.36 7.67 27.29
C THR A 229 18.53 8.60 26.09
N HIS A 230 19.61 8.42 25.33
CA HIS A 230 19.88 9.20 24.13
C HIS A 230 19.38 8.44 22.87
N LEU A 231 18.58 9.14 22.05
CA LEU A 231 18.08 8.66 20.78
C LEU A 231 18.32 9.71 19.69
N VAL A 232 18.58 9.23 18.49
CA VAL A 232 18.60 10.05 17.27
C VAL A 232 17.53 9.56 16.30
N ALA A 233 16.86 10.50 15.64
CA ALA A 233 15.86 10.21 14.63
C ALA A 233 16.04 11.07 13.38
N VAL A 234 15.67 10.57 12.22
CA VAL A 234 15.53 11.34 10.98
C VAL A 234 14.10 11.31 10.51
N SER A 235 13.59 12.49 10.11
CA SER A 235 12.23 12.61 9.60
C SER A 235 12.17 12.87 8.11
N GLY A 236 11.20 12.24 7.45
CA GLY A 236 10.91 12.37 6.03
C GLY A 236 9.67 13.18 5.72
N SER A 237 9.21 13.09 4.47
CA SER A 237 8.06 13.85 3.98
C SER A 237 6.75 13.48 4.66
N GLY A 238 6.57 12.21 5.00
CA GLY A 238 5.31 11.70 5.53
C GLY A 238 4.27 11.55 4.42
N SER A 239 3.01 11.88 4.71
CA SER A 239 1.91 11.72 3.76
C SER A 239 2.30 12.16 2.35
N TYR A 240 2.01 11.30 1.37
CA TYR A 240 2.06 11.56 -0.07
C TYR A 240 3.45 11.67 -0.70
N GLY A 241 4.46 11.06 -0.13
CA GLY A 241 5.78 10.99 -0.73
C GLY A 241 6.49 12.34 -0.95
N VAL A 242 7.60 12.31 -1.68
CA VAL A 242 8.39 13.50 -1.99
C VAL A 242 7.81 14.28 -3.16
N SER A 243 7.27 13.58 -4.18
CA SER A 243 6.79 14.14 -5.44
C SER A 243 5.34 14.64 -5.37
N CYS A 244 4.56 14.23 -4.40
CA CYS A 244 3.11 14.37 -4.42
C CYS A 244 2.58 15.67 -3.83
N VAL A 245 3.37 16.43 -3.08
CA VAL A 245 2.92 17.68 -2.45
C VAL A 245 3.95 18.79 -2.56
N ALA A 246 3.69 19.75 -3.42
CA ALA A 246 4.45 20.97 -3.51
C ALA A 246 4.11 21.90 -2.33
N ASN A 247 4.84 21.77 -1.22
CA ASN A 247 4.91 22.77 -0.14
C ASN A 247 3.73 22.84 0.87
N PRO A 248 3.47 21.81 1.67
CA PRO A 248 2.57 21.96 2.82
C PRO A 248 3.28 22.67 3.99
N ILE A 249 2.53 23.46 4.75
CA ILE A 249 2.95 23.99 6.05
C ILE A 249 2.96 22.83 7.05
N ARG A 250 4.09 22.17 7.22
CA ARG A 250 4.31 21.04 8.14
C ARG A 250 5.49 21.34 9.05
N PRO A 251 5.64 20.64 10.19
CA PRO A 251 6.86 20.71 10.98
C PRO A 251 8.12 20.52 10.12
N PRO A 252 9.25 21.17 10.40
CA PRO A 252 10.46 21.01 9.62
C PRO A 252 10.95 19.56 9.67
N ARG A 253 11.50 19.09 8.55
CA ARG A 253 12.20 17.80 8.47
C ARG A 253 13.65 17.97 8.91
N GLY A 254 14.30 16.88 9.26
CA GLY A 254 15.72 16.87 9.60
C GLY A 254 16.12 15.76 10.53
N ILE A 255 17.20 16.00 11.24
CA ILE A 255 17.75 15.12 12.27
C ILE A 255 17.35 15.65 13.64
N PHE A 256 16.85 14.78 14.48
CA PHE A 256 16.35 15.11 15.83
C PHE A 256 17.08 14.30 16.88
N ASN A 257 17.32 14.92 18.04
CA ASN A 257 17.90 14.28 19.22
C ASN A 257 16.90 14.29 20.38
N SER A 258 16.90 13.21 21.16
CA SER A 258 16.25 13.08 22.45
C SER A 258 17.27 12.65 23.49
N ASN A 259 17.28 13.26 24.68
CA ASN A 259 18.14 12.89 25.81
C ASN A 259 17.32 12.43 27.03
N ASP A 260 16.06 12.05 26.82
CA ASP A 260 15.12 11.68 27.87
C ASP A 260 14.31 10.42 27.52
N SER A 261 14.95 9.48 26.80
CA SER A 261 14.35 8.23 26.35
C SER A 261 13.17 8.47 25.41
N GLY A 262 13.28 9.40 24.48
CA GLY A 262 12.30 9.66 23.41
C GLY A 262 11.09 10.50 23.83
N GLN A 263 11.06 11.09 25.03
CA GLN A 263 9.92 11.87 25.49
C GLN A 263 9.87 13.26 24.85
N THR A 264 11.05 13.92 24.72
CA THR A 264 11.15 15.20 24.02
C THR A 264 12.18 15.13 22.90
N TRP A 265 11.95 15.91 21.85
CA TRP A 265 12.75 15.90 20.64
C TRP A 265 13.17 17.30 20.22
N THR A 266 14.45 17.48 19.91
CA THR A 266 15.02 18.74 19.46
C THR A 266 15.59 18.58 18.07
N LEU A 267 15.17 19.44 17.12
CA LEU A 267 15.75 19.52 15.79
C LEU A 267 17.19 20.01 15.85
N THR A 268 18.10 19.27 15.24
CA THR A 268 19.50 19.69 15.09
C THR A 268 19.58 20.86 14.10
N THR A 269 20.07 21.99 14.57
CA THR A 269 20.30 23.20 13.78
C THR A 269 21.80 23.49 13.74
N ALA A 270 22.46 23.09 12.65
CA ALA A 270 23.87 23.41 12.42
C ALA A 270 24.03 24.17 11.11
N THR A 271 25.01 25.06 11.00
CA THR A 271 25.29 25.80 9.76
C THR A 271 25.69 24.88 8.60
N SER A 272 26.17 23.68 8.91
CA SER A 272 26.56 22.63 7.95
C SER A 272 25.40 21.72 7.56
N LEU A 273 24.24 21.81 8.21
CA LEU A 273 23.05 21.00 7.91
C LEU A 273 21.95 21.91 7.36
N PRO A 274 21.61 21.82 6.08
CA PRO A 274 20.54 22.63 5.50
C PRO A 274 19.21 22.38 6.21
N ALA A 275 18.42 23.44 6.34
CA ALA A 275 17.12 23.36 6.96
C ALA A 275 16.14 22.51 6.11
N ASN A 276 15.28 21.76 6.77
CA ASN A 276 14.16 21.04 6.17
C ASN A 276 14.54 19.93 5.16
N LEU A 277 15.71 19.31 5.33
CA LEU A 277 16.08 18.11 4.56
C LEU A 277 15.27 16.88 5.00
N ALA A 278 14.74 16.12 4.04
CA ALA A 278 14.12 14.85 4.34
C ALA A 278 15.18 13.78 4.62
N GLY A 279 15.08 13.10 5.77
CA GLY A 279 15.95 11.99 6.14
C GLY A 279 15.41 10.66 5.64
N SER A 280 16.30 9.76 5.22
CA SER A 280 15.95 8.43 4.72
C SER A 280 16.35 7.30 5.66
N GLN A 281 17.57 7.31 6.18
CA GLN A 281 18.09 6.27 7.07
C GLN A 281 19.06 6.86 8.09
N LEU A 282 19.26 6.15 9.21
CA LEU A 282 20.15 6.52 10.31
C LEU A 282 20.77 5.28 10.93
N ILE A 283 22.08 5.32 11.16
CA ILE A 283 22.77 4.29 11.95
C ILE A 283 23.75 4.94 12.93
N GLN A 284 23.97 4.31 14.09
CA GLN A 284 25.14 4.53 14.91
C GLN A 284 26.33 3.75 14.33
N ASP A 285 27.50 4.35 14.24
CA ASP A 285 28.68 3.71 13.63
C ASP A 285 28.98 2.34 14.30
N PRO A 286 29.17 1.26 13.54
CA PRO A 286 29.35 -0.07 14.13
C PRO A 286 30.52 -0.19 15.10
N HIS A 287 31.63 0.52 14.87
CA HIS A 287 32.82 0.50 15.71
C HIS A 287 32.83 1.61 16.77
N THR A 288 32.53 2.86 16.39
CA THR A 288 32.69 4.03 17.24
C THR A 288 31.35 4.55 17.74
N ALA A 289 31.03 4.36 19.02
CA ALA A 289 29.72 4.69 19.58
C ALA A 289 29.37 6.20 19.51
N THR A 290 30.34 7.12 19.56
CA THR A 290 30.07 8.56 19.42
C THR A 290 29.89 9.04 17.98
N THR A 291 30.07 8.16 17.00
CA THR A 291 29.92 8.47 15.59
C THR A 291 28.54 8.00 15.09
N TRP A 292 27.89 8.86 14.31
CA TRP A 292 26.59 8.59 13.71
C TRP A 292 26.58 8.94 12.22
N TRP A 293 25.77 8.24 11.46
CA TRP A 293 25.58 8.43 10.03
C TRP A 293 24.12 8.60 9.71
N ALA A 294 23.79 9.64 8.93
CA ALA A 294 22.44 9.91 8.46
C ALA A 294 22.43 10.14 6.94
N THR A 295 21.41 9.66 6.29
CA THR A 295 21.19 9.90 4.87
C THR A 295 20.01 10.81 4.64
N MET A 296 20.19 11.78 3.74
CA MET A 296 19.22 12.84 3.46
C MET A 296 18.98 12.94 1.96
N LEU A 297 17.73 13.24 1.55
CA LEU A 297 17.33 13.37 0.15
C LEU A 297 17.72 14.72 -0.44
N THR A 298 17.98 14.77 -1.75
CA THR A 298 18.34 16.00 -2.47
C THR A 298 17.19 16.61 -3.25
N GLN A 299 16.21 15.80 -3.66
CA GLN A 299 15.23 16.16 -4.68
C GLN A 299 14.22 17.21 -4.26
N ASP A 300 13.98 17.34 -2.96
CA ASP A 300 12.87 18.09 -2.39
C ASP A 300 13.08 19.63 -2.33
N LEU A 301 14.23 20.13 -2.74
CA LEU A 301 14.63 21.51 -2.45
C LEU A 301 14.70 22.47 -3.65
N GLY A 302 14.47 21.97 -4.87
CA GLY A 302 14.40 22.79 -6.08
C GLY A 302 15.62 23.70 -6.39
N THR A 303 16.60 23.80 -5.49
CA THR A 303 17.77 24.65 -5.61
C THR A 303 18.99 24.05 -4.95
N GLY A 304 19.94 23.55 -5.70
CA GLY A 304 21.28 23.21 -5.26
C GLY A 304 21.34 22.02 -4.29
N ALA A 305 21.62 20.84 -4.81
CA ALA A 305 21.71 19.58 -4.11
C ALA A 305 22.56 19.66 -2.82
N GLN A 306 21.93 19.46 -1.67
CA GLN A 306 22.61 19.41 -0.37
C GLN A 306 22.26 18.14 0.43
N GLY A 307 21.56 17.18 -0.14
CA GLY A 307 21.30 15.88 0.45
C GLY A 307 22.54 14.98 0.45
N GLY A 308 22.31 13.66 0.56
CA GLY A 308 23.37 12.65 0.57
C GLY A 308 23.73 12.17 1.96
N LEU A 309 24.99 11.84 2.20
CA LEU A 309 25.48 11.27 3.44
C LEU A 309 26.02 12.32 4.40
N TYR A 310 25.64 12.24 5.66
CA TYR A 310 26.13 13.10 6.76
C TYR A 310 26.77 12.25 7.87
N LYS A 311 27.82 12.76 8.49
CA LYS A 311 28.54 12.14 9.62
C LYS A 311 28.53 13.08 10.82
N SER A 312 28.20 12.55 11.99
CA SER A 312 28.48 13.15 13.29
C SER A 312 29.59 12.37 13.99
N VAL A 313 30.44 13.07 14.76
CA VAL A 313 31.48 12.46 15.61
C VAL A 313 31.35 12.88 17.08
N ASP A 314 30.28 13.59 17.40
CA ASP A 314 29.96 14.19 18.70
C ASP A 314 28.56 13.77 19.18
N ASN A 315 28.20 12.51 18.93
CA ASN A 315 26.97 11.90 19.39
C ASN A 315 25.71 12.58 18.85
N GLY A 316 25.71 12.94 17.53
CA GLY A 316 24.54 13.53 16.87
C GLY A 316 24.33 15.03 17.09
N VAL A 317 25.23 15.71 17.81
CA VAL A 317 25.11 17.14 18.10
C VAL A 317 25.41 17.99 16.87
N SER A 318 26.48 17.66 16.13
CA SER A 318 26.81 18.33 14.88
C SER A 318 27.04 17.34 13.74
N TRP A 319 26.83 17.78 12.51
CA TRP A 319 26.86 16.91 11.32
C TRP A 319 27.68 17.56 10.21
N THR A 320 28.48 16.75 9.52
CA THR A 320 29.29 17.16 8.38
C THR A 320 28.94 16.31 7.16
N GLN A 321 28.65 16.97 6.04
CA GLN A 321 28.38 16.29 4.79
C GLN A 321 29.63 15.58 4.26
N GLN A 322 29.44 14.37 3.70
CA GLN A 322 30.49 13.49 3.23
C GLN A 322 30.52 13.35 1.70
N MET A 323 29.60 13.99 0.98
CA MET A 323 29.50 13.87 -0.48
C MET A 323 30.64 14.61 -1.18
N GLY A 324 31.03 14.11 -2.36
CA GLY A 324 31.98 14.77 -3.25
C GLY A 324 33.11 13.87 -3.73
N SER A 325 33.72 14.23 -4.86
CA SER A 325 34.77 13.44 -5.51
C SER A 325 36.03 13.26 -4.67
N ALA A 326 36.30 14.15 -3.71
CA ALA A 326 37.44 14.03 -2.80
C ALA A 326 37.31 12.83 -1.86
N THR A 327 36.10 12.43 -1.50
CA THR A 327 35.82 11.24 -0.69
C THR A 327 35.57 9.98 -1.53
N GLY A 328 35.34 10.12 -2.84
CA GLY A 328 34.97 9.06 -3.74
C GLY A 328 33.46 8.83 -3.88
N LEU A 329 32.63 9.61 -3.18
CA LEU A 329 31.17 9.63 -3.33
C LEU A 329 30.74 10.57 -4.47
N PRO A 330 29.50 10.49 -4.98
CA PRO A 330 28.98 11.40 -5.98
C PRO A 330 29.14 12.87 -5.57
N ALA A 331 29.32 13.74 -6.58
CA ALA A 331 29.35 15.18 -6.35
C ALA A 331 27.98 15.70 -5.91
N LEU A 332 27.95 16.78 -5.12
CA LEU A 332 26.72 17.44 -4.62
C LEU A 332 25.77 17.92 -5.72
N THR A 333 26.24 18.02 -6.95
CA THR A 333 25.43 18.43 -8.11
C THR A 333 24.56 17.32 -8.67
N VAL A 334 24.73 16.09 -8.17
CA VAL A 334 23.92 14.94 -8.56
C VAL A 334 22.63 14.94 -7.74
N ALA A 335 21.49 14.98 -8.41
CA ALA A 335 20.22 14.77 -7.73
C ALA A 335 20.11 13.30 -7.28
N LEU A 336 19.91 13.08 -6.00
CA LEU A 336 19.69 11.76 -5.42
C LEU A 336 18.27 11.73 -4.87
N GLU A 337 17.46 10.79 -5.34
CA GLU A 337 16.07 10.64 -4.87
C GLU A 337 16.03 10.00 -3.49
N ARG A 338 16.90 9.01 -3.25
CA ARG A 338 17.04 8.36 -1.95
C ARG A 338 18.50 7.94 -1.72
N VAL A 339 18.89 7.84 -0.48
CA VAL A 339 20.22 7.35 -0.05
C VAL A 339 20.02 6.42 1.14
N TRP A 340 20.69 5.27 1.13
CA TRP A 340 20.67 4.28 2.21
C TRP A 340 22.06 4.09 2.79
N ILE A 341 22.18 3.75 4.06
CA ILE A 341 23.45 3.40 4.69
C ILE A 341 23.29 2.21 5.64
N ASP A 342 24.26 1.32 5.62
CA ASP A 342 24.46 0.31 6.65
C ASP A 342 25.96 -0.05 6.76
N GLY A 343 26.34 -0.80 7.80
CA GLY A 343 27.74 -1.14 8.02
C GLY A 343 27.96 -2.18 9.11
N THR A 344 29.22 -2.65 9.20
CA THR A 344 29.67 -3.64 10.17
C THR A 344 31.05 -3.31 10.71
N ASP A 345 31.38 -3.78 11.90
CA ASP A 345 32.72 -3.70 12.48
C ASP A 345 33.66 -4.73 11.81
N ASP A 346 34.88 -4.33 11.43
CA ASP A 346 35.88 -5.23 10.82
C ASP A 346 36.68 -6.04 11.85
N GLY A 347 36.48 -5.81 13.15
CA GLY A 347 37.24 -6.41 14.23
C GLY A 347 38.69 -5.92 14.32
N ALA A 348 39.09 -5.01 13.43
CA ALA A 348 40.47 -4.49 13.34
C ALA A 348 40.58 -2.98 13.65
N GLY A 349 39.46 -2.39 14.07
CA GLY A 349 39.40 -0.97 14.49
C GLY A 349 38.73 -0.03 13.48
N ASN A 350 38.07 -0.54 12.45
CA ASN A 350 37.35 0.27 11.48
C ASN A 350 35.92 -0.21 11.28
N SER A 351 35.07 0.72 10.92
CA SER A 351 33.77 0.40 10.35
C SER A 351 33.91 0.20 8.85
N VAL A 352 33.38 -0.94 8.35
CA VAL A 352 33.10 -1.16 6.93
C VAL A 352 31.68 -0.70 6.66
N LEU A 353 31.54 0.31 5.80
CA LEU A 353 30.27 0.97 5.52
C LEU A 353 29.88 0.81 4.06
N TYR A 354 28.59 0.73 3.81
CA TYR A 354 27.98 0.65 2.48
C TYR A 354 26.94 1.75 2.33
N VAL A 355 27.00 2.49 1.22
CA VAL A 355 26.03 3.54 0.88
C VAL A 355 25.41 3.23 -0.46
N GLY A 356 24.10 3.09 -0.48
CA GLY A 356 23.30 3.00 -1.69
C GLY A 356 22.76 4.35 -2.10
N THR A 357 22.81 4.66 -3.40
CA THR A 357 22.31 5.92 -3.96
C THR A 357 21.38 5.64 -5.13
N SER A 358 20.28 6.39 -5.21
CA SER A 358 19.46 6.44 -6.42
C SER A 358 20.02 7.52 -7.35
N GLU A 359 20.92 7.16 -8.25
CA GLU A 359 21.45 8.08 -9.24
C GLU A 359 20.61 8.03 -10.52
N PRO A 360 19.93 9.14 -10.94
CA PRO A 360 19.10 9.13 -12.13
C PRO A 360 19.94 8.90 -13.40
N ALA A 361 19.35 8.23 -14.39
CA ALA A 361 19.98 7.93 -15.68
C ALA A 361 20.48 9.18 -16.43
N SER A 362 19.87 10.33 -16.18
CA SER A 362 20.28 11.62 -16.77
C SER A 362 21.70 12.05 -16.43
N ASN A 363 22.27 11.54 -15.34
CA ASN A 363 23.61 11.89 -14.91
C ASN A 363 24.72 11.05 -15.58
N LYS A 364 24.36 9.91 -16.17
CA LYS A 364 25.24 9.04 -16.96
C LYS A 364 24.48 8.38 -18.11
N PRO A 365 24.19 9.12 -19.19
CA PRO A 365 23.34 8.63 -20.30
C PRO A 365 23.83 7.37 -21.00
N SER A 366 25.08 6.99 -20.82
CA SER A 366 25.67 5.75 -21.39
C SER A 366 25.46 4.52 -20.49
N GLU A 367 24.93 4.69 -19.30
CA GLU A 367 24.69 3.63 -18.33
C GLU A 367 23.19 3.60 -18.00
N SER A 368 22.45 2.68 -18.60
CA SER A 368 21.00 2.59 -18.52
C SER A 368 20.45 2.14 -17.15
N ASN A 369 21.30 1.96 -16.13
CA ASN A 369 20.91 1.35 -14.88
C ASN A 369 20.94 2.34 -13.73
N PHE A 370 19.87 2.37 -12.97
CA PHE A 370 19.68 3.16 -11.75
C PHE A 370 20.34 2.49 -10.55
N GLY A 371 20.78 3.29 -9.59
CA GLY A 371 21.36 2.85 -8.34
C GLY A 371 22.86 2.54 -8.41
N ARG A 372 23.55 2.95 -7.35
CA ARG A 372 24.97 2.65 -7.12
C ARG A 372 25.18 2.27 -5.66
N ILE A 373 26.16 1.42 -5.41
CA ILE A 373 26.63 1.12 -4.05
C ILE A 373 28.09 1.56 -3.93
N TYR A 374 28.38 2.29 -2.87
CA TYR A 374 29.72 2.71 -2.51
C TYR A 374 30.14 2.05 -1.20
N LYS A 375 31.37 1.60 -1.11
CA LYS A 375 31.94 0.95 0.07
C LYS A 375 33.09 1.77 0.63
N SER A 376 33.13 1.92 1.95
CA SER A 376 34.28 2.38 2.72
C SER A 376 34.81 1.24 3.59
N VAL A 377 36.15 1.10 3.70
CA VAL A 377 36.82 0.14 4.61
C VAL A 377 37.66 0.88 5.67
N ASN A 378 37.48 2.18 5.81
CA ASN A 378 38.25 3.05 6.72
C ASN A 378 37.36 4.07 7.43
N SER A 379 36.24 3.60 7.96
CA SER A 379 35.26 4.40 8.75
C SER A 379 34.79 5.67 8.03
N GLY A 380 34.57 5.53 6.69
CA GLY A 380 33.99 6.59 5.86
C GLY A 380 34.99 7.67 5.40
N VAL A 381 36.32 7.45 5.54
CA VAL A 381 37.31 8.43 5.08
C VAL A 381 37.37 8.45 3.54
N THR A 382 37.35 7.27 2.91
CA THR A 382 37.32 7.15 1.45
C THR A 382 36.32 6.07 1.03
N TRP A 383 35.76 6.23 -0.17
CA TRP A 383 34.74 5.36 -0.73
C TRP A 383 35.10 4.91 -2.12
N ALA A 384 34.70 3.68 -2.47
CA ALA A 384 34.88 3.12 -3.80
C ALA A 384 33.56 2.52 -4.29
N GLU A 385 33.18 2.82 -5.51
CA GLU A 385 31.99 2.26 -6.14
C GLU A 385 32.12 0.75 -6.34
N LEU A 386 31.12 -0.01 -5.93
CA LEU A 386 30.96 -1.44 -6.21
C LEU A 386 30.29 -1.63 -7.56
N LYS A 387 31.08 -1.64 -8.63
CA LYS A 387 30.58 -1.73 -10.01
C LYS A 387 29.73 -2.98 -10.27
N ALA A 388 29.96 -4.04 -9.48
CA ALA A 388 29.19 -5.28 -9.55
C ALA A 388 27.75 -5.15 -9.06
N ALA A 389 27.35 -4.06 -8.42
CA ALA A 389 26.01 -3.80 -7.93
C ALA A 389 25.29 -2.68 -8.69
N ARG A 390 25.81 -2.22 -9.82
CA ARG A 390 25.14 -1.17 -10.60
C ARG A 390 23.75 -1.60 -11.02
N GLY A 391 22.76 -0.72 -10.82
CA GLY A 391 21.38 -0.96 -11.18
C GLY A 391 20.64 -1.91 -10.23
N TYR A 392 21.13 -2.12 -9.00
CA TYR A 392 20.57 -3.08 -8.05
C TYR A 392 19.10 -2.77 -7.64
N CYS A 393 18.69 -1.51 -7.62
CA CYS A 393 17.34 -1.07 -7.28
C CYS A 393 16.52 -0.63 -8.51
N GLN A 394 17.08 -0.70 -9.72
CA GLN A 394 16.43 -0.40 -11.00
C GLN A 394 15.71 0.97 -11.03
N GLY A 395 14.52 1.08 -11.66
CA GLY A 395 13.77 2.33 -11.80
C GLY A 395 13.10 2.82 -10.52
N GLN A 396 13.04 2.01 -9.45
CA GLN A 396 12.34 2.31 -8.21
C GLN A 396 13.28 2.62 -7.03
N CYS A 397 14.50 3.05 -7.27
CA CYS A 397 15.45 3.39 -6.21
C CYS A 397 14.98 4.48 -5.23
N PHE A 398 13.97 5.25 -5.56
CA PHE A 398 13.32 6.19 -4.63
C PHE A 398 12.47 5.44 -3.59
N TYR A 399 11.97 4.24 -3.93
CA TYR A 399 11.02 3.46 -3.16
C TYR A 399 11.71 2.31 -2.38
N ASP A 400 12.55 1.53 -3.04
CA ASP A 400 13.17 0.31 -2.52
C ASP A 400 14.67 0.22 -2.83
N LEU A 401 15.52 0.42 -1.84
CA LEU A 401 16.97 0.29 -1.98
C LEU A 401 17.67 -0.19 -0.69
N PRO A 402 17.15 -1.18 0.06
CA PRO A 402 17.80 -1.60 1.28
C PRO A 402 19.17 -2.24 1.00
N ILE A 403 20.10 -1.92 1.88
CA ILE A 403 21.41 -2.57 1.97
C ILE A 403 21.57 -3.04 3.40
N HIS A 404 22.12 -4.24 3.60
CA HIS A 404 22.44 -4.78 4.90
C HIS A 404 23.80 -5.43 4.93
N ALA A 405 24.66 -5.02 5.86
CA ALA A 405 25.96 -5.59 6.11
C ALA A 405 25.86 -6.64 7.22
N GLU A 406 26.32 -7.86 6.96
CA GLU A 406 26.30 -8.93 7.96
C GLU A 406 27.09 -8.51 9.23
N PRO A 407 26.50 -8.56 10.42
CA PRO A 407 27.19 -8.19 11.65
C PRO A 407 28.49 -8.96 11.88
N ASN A 408 29.59 -8.24 12.15
CA ASN A 408 30.93 -8.79 12.39
C ASN A 408 31.51 -9.61 11.20
N ASN A 409 30.98 -9.42 9.98
CA ASN A 409 31.51 -10.07 8.78
C ASN A 409 31.57 -9.09 7.60
N PRO A 410 32.70 -8.36 7.43
CA PRO A 410 32.81 -7.32 6.41
C PRO A 410 32.89 -7.85 4.97
N LEU A 411 32.85 -9.16 4.77
CA LEU A 411 32.83 -9.77 3.43
C LEU A 411 31.41 -10.07 2.94
N VAL A 412 30.40 -10.08 3.83
CA VAL A 412 29.02 -10.40 3.45
C VAL A 412 28.19 -9.13 3.47
N VAL A 413 27.53 -8.85 2.34
CA VAL A 413 26.57 -7.76 2.19
C VAL A 413 25.42 -8.22 1.33
N TYR A 414 24.23 -7.81 1.74
CA TYR A 414 22.96 -8.06 1.07
C TYR A 414 22.40 -6.75 0.51
N THR A 415 21.67 -6.83 -0.57
CA THR A 415 20.94 -5.69 -1.14
C THR A 415 19.64 -6.14 -1.78
N GLY A 416 18.65 -5.29 -1.79
CA GLY A 416 17.34 -5.50 -2.38
C GLY A 416 16.92 -4.38 -3.33
N GLY A 417 15.83 -4.59 -4.05
CA GLY A 417 15.28 -3.64 -5.01
C GLY A 417 13.93 -4.10 -5.56
N ALA A 418 13.46 -3.47 -6.64
CA ALA A 418 12.16 -3.71 -7.25
C ALA A 418 11.98 -5.09 -7.89
N GLY A 419 13.02 -5.63 -8.49
CA GLY A 419 13.01 -6.99 -9.05
C GLY A 419 12.52 -7.14 -10.47
N ALA A 420 12.62 -6.10 -11.31
CA ALA A 420 12.23 -6.20 -12.71
C ALA A 420 13.04 -7.24 -13.50
N PHE A 421 12.36 -7.98 -14.38
CA PHE A 421 12.99 -8.96 -15.28
C PHE A 421 13.76 -8.28 -16.42
N GLY A 422 14.84 -8.92 -16.84
CA GLY A 422 15.53 -8.58 -18.09
C GLY A 422 16.55 -7.46 -18.03
N ILE A 423 16.76 -6.83 -16.87
CA ILE A 423 17.80 -5.83 -16.66
C ILE A 423 18.85 -6.40 -15.74
N ALA A 424 20.01 -6.75 -16.30
CA ALA A 424 21.13 -7.17 -15.49
C ALA A 424 21.75 -5.96 -14.78
N PRO A 425 22.22 -6.12 -13.53
CA PRO A 425 22.98 -5.09 -12.81
C PRO A 425 24.20 -4.56 -13.56
N HIS A 426 24.63 -5.23 -14.62
CA HIS A 426 25.83 -4.93 -15.41
C HIS A 426 25.60 -4.65 -16.89
N GLY A 427 24.35 -4.49 -17.33
CA GLY A 427 24.04 -4.30 -18.75
C GLY A 427 24.16 -5.57 -19.61
N GLY A 428 24.14 -6.77 -18.99
CA GLY A 428 23.97 -8.07 -19.65
C GLY A 428 22.51 -8.53 -19.60
N ALA A 429 22.11 -9.42 -20.48
CA ALA A 429 20.81 -10.08 -20.36
C ALA A 429 20.89 -11.12 -19.24
N GLU A 430 20.39 -10.79 -18.04
CA GLU A 430 20.18 -11.79 -16.99
C GLU A 430 18.75 -12.32 -17.02
N THR A 431 18.62 -13.61 -16.76
CA THR A 431 17.32 -14.30 -16.68
C THR A 431 16.76 -14.33 -15.26
N THR A 432 17.50 -13.78 -14.28
CA THR A 432 17.12 -13.76 -12.87
C THR A 432 16.99 -12.33 -12.36
N PRO A 433 15.90 -12.00 -11.65
CA PRO A 433 15.69 -10.66 -11.13
C PRO A 433 16.70 -10.28 -10.04
N SER A 434 17.07 -9.00 -9.98
CA SER A 434 17.98 -8.44 -8.97
C SER A 434 17.29 -8.05 -7.66
N LEU A 435 16.09 -8.55 -7.41
CA LEU A 435 15.27 -8.27 -6.24
C LEU A 435 15.99 -8.48 -4.90
N PHE A 436 16.78 -9.55 -4.80
CA PHE A 436 17.64 -9.82 -3.65
C PHE A 436 18.99 -10.37 -4.12
N MET A 437 20.04 -9.71 -3.72
CA MET A 437 21.41 -10.09 -4.08
C MET A 437 22.31 -10.20 -2.85
N ARG A 438 23.26 -11.13 -2.90
CA ARG A 438 24.28 -11.36 -1.87
C ARG A 438 25.68 -11.28 -2.46
N SER A 439 26.60 -10.66 -1.72
CA SER A 439 28.05 -10.79 -1.92
C SER A 439 28.68 -11.48 -0.73
N ASN A 440 29.64 -12.39 -1.00
CA ASN A 440 30.44 -13.06 0.01
C ASN A 440 31.92 -12.62 -0.04
N ASN A 441 32.23 -11.61 -0.82
CA ASN A 441 33.61 -11.14 -1.06
C ASN A 441 33.73 -9.61 -1.00
N GLY A 442 32.91 -9.03 -0.13
CA GLY A 442 32.95 -7.59 0.17
C GLY A 442 32.45 -6.71 -0.98
N GLY A 443 31.56 -7.20 -1.83
CA GLY A 443 30.96 -6.45 -2.93
C GLY A 443 31.75 -6.57 -4.25
N THR A 444 32.73 -7.47 -4.34
CA THR A 444 33.46 -7.70 -5.60
C THR A 444 32.59 -8.38 -6.64
N THR A 445 31.76 -9.32 -6.22
CA THR A 445 30.72 -9.97 -7.02
C THR A 445 29.44 -10.10 -6.22
N PHE A 446 28.29 -10.13 -6.92
CA PHE A 446 26.97 -10.39 -6.35
C PHE A 446 26.32 -11.57 -7.07
N THR A 447 25.49 -12.30 -6.35
CA THR A 447 24.63 -13.38 -6.88
C THR A 447 23.19 -13.12 -6.46
N SER A 448 22.24 -13.34 -7.37
CA SER A 448 20.80 -13.24 -7.09
C SER A 448 20.30 -14.49 -6.35
N HIS A 449 19.44 -14.30 -5.36
CA HIS A 449 18.90 -15.34 -4.49
C HIS A 449 17.39 -15.15 -4.25
N VAL A 450 16.63 -14.99 -5.29
CA VAL A 450 15.19 -14.71 -5.22
C VAL A 450 14.35 -15.98 -5.13
N LEU A 451 14.81 -17.04 -5.78
CA LEU A 451 14.14 -18.33 -5.86
C LEU A 451 14.71 -19.33 -4.87
N SER A 452 13.84 -20.11 -4.27
CA SER A 452 14.16 -21.29 -3.47
C SER A 452 13.52 -22.54 -4.11
N PRO A 453 14.19 -23.16 -5.10
CA PRO A 453 13.62 -24.32 -5.81
C PRO A 453 13.32 -25.50 -4.87
N SER A 454 14.11 -25.66 -3.79
CA SER A 454 13.95 -26.74 -2.83
C SER A 454 12.67 -26.62 -1.97
N THR A 455 12.18 -25.39 -1.73
CA THR A 455 10.97 -25.10 -0.97
C THR A 455 9.81 -24.68 -1.86
N ASN A 456 10.02 -24.56 -3.16
CA ASN A 456 9.08 -24.02 -4.13
C ASN A 456 8.55 -22.64 -3.71
N THR A 457 9.45 -21.75 -3.27
CA THR A 457 9.15 -20.43 -2.72
C THR A 457 9.93 -19.36 -3.46
N ALA A 458 9.31 -18.25 -3.76
CA ALA A 458 9.96 -17.03 -4.26
C ALA A 458 9.67 -15.84 -3.35
N LEU A 459 10.54 -14.83 -3.38
CA LEU A 459 10.31 -13.55 -2.74
C LEU A 459 9.34 -12.71 -3.57
N HIS A 460 8.57 -11.86 -2.91
CA HIS A 460 7.78 -10.82 -3.55
C HIS A 460 8.65 -9.61 -3.92
N SER A 461 8.17 -8.78 -4.86
CA SER A 461 8.80 -7.52 -5.30
C SER A 461 8.96 -6.49 -4.18
N ASP A 462 9.69 -5.43 -4.47
CA ASP A 462 9.76 -4.19 -3.71
C ASP A 462 10.27 -4.38 -2.28
N MET A 463 11.59 -4.60 -2.19
CA MET A 463 12.27 -4.89 -0.93
C MET A 463 12.48 -3.63 -0.08
N HIS A 464 11.98 -3.65 1.18
CA HIS A 464 12.09 -2.51 2.10
C HIS A 464 13.03 -2.76 3.29
N SER A 465 13.14 -3.99 3.75
CA SER A 465 13.90 -4.30 4.96
C SER A 465 14.69 -5.59 4.80
N ILE A 466 15.96 -5.57 5.21
CA ILE A 466 16.82 -6.75 5.34
C ILE A 466 17.50 -6.66 6.69
N VAL A 467 17.35 -7.67 7.54
CA VAL A 467 17.98 -7.71 8.88
C VAL A 467 18.57 -9.08 9.16
N SER A 468 19.71 -9.13 9.85
CA SER A 468 20.28 -10.38 10.37
C SER A 468 19.65 -10.77 11.70
N TRP A 469 19.53 -12.08 11.94
CA TRP A 469 19.16 -12.61 13.24
C TRP A 469 20.33 -12.45 14.22
N PRO A 470 20.15 -11.77 15.34
CA PRO A 470 21.24 -11.51 16.28
C PRO A 470 21.94 -12.77 16.77
N GLY A 471 23.27 -12.83 16.55
CA GLY A 471 24.10 -13.96 16.99
C GLY A 471 24.10 -15.18 16.04
N HIS A 472 23.35 -15.15 14.95
CA HIS A 472 23.24 -16.24 13.97
C HIS A 472 23.74 -15.78 12.61
N ALA A 473 24.94 -16.17 12.23
CA ALA A 473 25.51 -15.84 10.92
C ALA A 473 24.70 -16.46 9.78
N ASN A 474 24.48 -15.69 8.70
CA ASN A 474 23.69 -16.09 7.54
C ASN A 474 22.19 -16.35 7.79
N GLU A 475 21.67 -16.02 8.95
CA GLU A 475 20.25 -16.06 9.23
C GLU A 475 19.68 -14.66 9.08
N ILE A 476 18.83 -14.46 8.06
CA ILE A 476 18.32 -13.16 7.65
C ILE A 476 16.81 -13.18 7.50
N TRP A 477 16.21 -12.03 7.74
CA TRP A 477 14.81 -11.77 7.49
C TRP A 477 14.65 -10.64 6.48
N VAL A 478 13.66 -10.75 5.60
CA VAL A 478 13.33 -9.72 4.62
C VAL A 478 11.87 -9.33 4.68
N GLY A 479 11.59 -8.04 4.48
CA GLY A 479 10.27 -7.46 4.34
C GLY A 479 10.12 -6.74 3.01
N ASN A 480 8.98 -6.95 2.34
CA ASN A 480 8.65 -6.39 1.03
C ASN A 480 7.13 -6.14 0.90
N ASP A 481 6.63 -5.80 -0.29
CA ASP A 481 5.21 -5.52 -0.50
C ASP A 481 4.29 -6.75 -0.40
N GLY A 482 4.84 -7.97 -0.42
CA GLY A 482 4.12 -9.21 -0.15
C GLY A 482 4.24 -9.74 1.28
N GLY A 483 5.02 -9.11 2.16
CA GLY A 483 5.15 -9.51 3.57
C GLY A 483 6.55 -9.88 4.04
N VAL A 484 6.71 -11.06 4.65
CA VAL A 484 7.91 -11.46 5.40
C VAL A 484 8.42 -12.84 5.02
N TRP A 485 9.74 -12.96 4.85
CA TRP A 485 10.45 -14.23 4.64
C TRP A 485 11.69 -14.33 5.53
N GLN A 486 12.08 -15.55 5.85
CA GLN A 486 13.30 -15.90 6.59
C GLN A 486 14.17 -16.82 5.75
N SER A 487 15.48 -16.58 5.76
CA SER A 487 16.51 -17.52 5.31
C SER A 487 17.42 -17.87 6.49
N THR A 488 17.82 -19.15 6.58
CA THR A 488 18.81 -19.62 7.56
C THR A 488 20.14 -19.99 6.92
N ASP A 489 20.29 -19.72 5.62
CA ASP A 489 21.46 -20.08 4.82
C ASP A 489 21.97 -18.93 3.92
N GLY A 490 21.66 -17.68 4.34
CA GLY A 490 22.11 -16.46 3.68
C GLY A 490 21.41 -16.18 2.36
N GLY A 491 20.14 -16.53 2.24
CA GLY A 491 19.33 -16.26 1.07
C GLY A 491 19.32 -17.39 0.03
N ASN A 492 20.02 -18.54 0.27
CA ASN A 492 19.96 -19.64 -0.69
C ASN A 492 18.59 -20.36 -0.67
N THR A 493 17.93 -20.38 0.51
CA THR A 493 16.56 -20.88 0.64
C THR A 493 15.73 -19.91 1.48
N TRP A 494 14.43 -19.85 1.17
CA TRP A 494 13.49 -18.96 1.82
C TRP A 494 12.33 -19.71 2.46
N ASN A 495 12.00 -19.34 3.69
CA ASN A 495 10.82 -19.79 4.41
C ASN A 495 9.83 -18.63 4.51
N ASN A 496 8.66 -18.80 3.95
CA ASN A 496 7.57 -17.84 4.05
C ASN A 496 7.08 -17.71 5.51
N LYS A 497 6.78 -16.50 5.94
CA LYS A 497 6.38 -16.16 7.32
C LYS A 497 5.07 -15.36 7.38
N ASN A 498 4.25 -15.45 6.36
CA ASN A 498 3.02 -14.64 6.24
C ASN A 498 1.79 -15.27 6.91
N THR A 499 1.87 -16.49 7.44
CA THR A 499 0.76 -17.13 8.14
C THR A 499 0.34 -16.29 9.36
N SER A 500 -0.96 -16.00 9.48
CA SER A 500 -1.58 -15.13 10.50
C SER A 500 -1.15 -13.64 10.49
N LEU A 501 -0.28 -13.21 9.58
CA LEU A 501 0.03 -11.80 9.38
C LEU A 501 -1.06 -11.16 8.51
N GLN A 502 -1.75 -10.14 9.02
CA GLN A 502 -2.84 -9.47 8.34
C GLN A 502 -2.51 -7.98 8.14
N VAL A 503 -1.78 -7.68 7.07
CA VAL A 503 -1.36 -6.31 6.71
C VAL A 503 -1.75 -5.93 5.27
N THR A 504 -2.69 -6.66 4.69
CA THR A 504 -3.20 -6.46 3.32
C THR A 504 -3.92 -5.14 3.16
N GLN A 505 -3.70 -4.46 2.02
CA GLN A 505 -4.28 -3.17 1.64
C GLN A 505 -5.33 -3.40 0.55
N PHE A 506 -6.62 -3.35 0.91
CA PHE A 506 -7.72 -3.43 -0.06
C PHE A 506 -7.98 -2.09 -0.75
N GLU A 507 -8.29 -2.14 -2.05
CA GLU A 507 -8.79 -1.01 -2.85
C GLU A 507 -10.30 -1.09 -3.07
N GLY A 508 -10.85 -2.28 -3.25
CA GLY A 508 -12.28 -2.52 -3.37
C GLY A 508 -12.65 -3.97 -3.10
N CYS A 509 -13.92 -4.23 -2.78
CA CYS A 509 -14.39 -5.59 -2.54
C CYS A 509 -15.88 -5.75 -2.84
N ASP A 510 -16.35 -7.00 -2.89
CA ASP A 510 -17.77 -7.32 -3.05
C ASP A 510 -18.16 -8.62 -2.34
N THR A 511 -19.45 -8.82 -2.13
CA THR A 511 -20.05 -9.97 -1.45
C THR A 511 -20.96 -10.75 -2.38
N ASP A 512 -21.01 -12.07 -2.21
CA ASP A 512 -21.98 -12.94 -2.92
C ASP A 512 -23.39 -12.79 -2.30
N ALA A 513 -24.39 -12.51 -3.15
CA ALA A 513 -25.79 -12.35 -2.70
C ALA A 513 -26.46 -13.68 -2.37
N THR A 514 -25.88 -14.81 -2.74
CA THR A 514 -26.48 -16.15 -2.61
C THR A 514 -25.77 -17.03 -1.57
N THR A 515 -24.49 -16.79 -1.36
CA THR A 515 -23.63 -17.60 -0.49
C THR A 515 -23.04 -16.73 0.61
N ALA A 516 -23.40 -17.00 1.85
CA ALA A 516 -22.78 -16.35 3.00
C ALA A 516 -21.29 -16.65 3.05
N ASN A 517 -20.48 -15.72 3.55
CA ASN A 517 -19.05 -15.87 3.70
C ASN A 517 -18.31 -16.18 2.38
N ARG A 518 -18.76 -15.58 1.27
CA ARG A 518 -18.04 -15.58 0.00
C ARG A 518 -17.84 -14.15 -0.47
N PHE A 519 -16.58 -13.71 -0.53
CA PHE A 519 -16.20 -12.33 -0.83
C PHE A 519 -15.10 -12.30 -1.88
N TYR A 520 -14.98 -11.20 -2.59
CA TYR A 520 -14.01 -10.97 -3.66
C TYR A 520 -13.41 -9.58 -3.48
N GLY A 521 -12.09 -9.43 -3.56
CA GLY A 521 -11.46 -8.15 -3.30
C GLY A 521 -10.14 -7.95 -4.02
N GLY A 522 -9.96 -6.74 -4.55
CA GLY A 522 -8.72 -6.27 -5.14
C GLY A 522 -7.82 -5.65 -4.08
N THR A 523 -6.52 -5.96 -4.14
CA THR A 523 -5.53 -5.53 -3.15
C THR A 523 -4.32 -4.93 -3.83
N GLN A 524 -3.80 -3.86 -3.27
CA GLN A 524 -2.59 -3.21 -3.75
C GLN A 524 -1.42 -4.19 -3.70
N ASP A 525 -0.64 -4.26 -4.77
CA ASP A 525 0.57 -5.07 -4.98
C ASP A 525 0.37 -6.61 -4.84
N ASN A 526 -0.84 -7.10 -4.46
CA ASN A 526 -1.09 -8.49 -4.13
C ASN A 526 -2.31 -9.09 -4.85
N GLY A 527 -2.67 -8.52 -6.00
CA GLY A 527 -3.66 -9.04 -6.93
C GLY A 527 -5.10 -8.98 -6.43
N THR A 528 -5.95 -9.82 -7.02
CA THR A 528 -7.35 -9.96 -6.64
C THR A 528 -7.61 -11.32 -6.00
N ASN A 529 -8.32 -11.32 -4.88
CA ASN A 529 -8.38 -12.44 -3.96
C ASN A 529 -9.81 -12.82 -3.60
N GLY A 530 -10.03 -14.07 -3.19
CA GLY A 530 -11.36 -14.57 -2.84
C GLY A 530 -11.42 -15.18 -1.44
N TYR A 531 -12.46 -14.88 -0.68
CA TYR A 531 -12.77 -15.48 0.62
C TYR A 531 -13.87 -16.54 0.48
N ALA A 532 -13.65 -17.69 1.06
CA ALA A 532 -14.61 -18.81 1.05
C ALA A 532 -14.79 -19.44 2.45
N GLY A 533 -14.73 -18.61 3.50
CA GLY A 533 -14.93 -19.06 4.88
C GLY A 533 -13.64 -19.39 5.64
N ASP A 534 -12.46 -19.18 5.05
CA ASP A 534 -11.15 -19.38 5.69
C ASP A 534 -10.37 -18.07 5.67
N VAL A 535 -9.61 -17.79 6.72
CA VAL A 535 -8.72 -16.62 6.79
C VAL A 535 -7.60 -16.65 5.77
N ALA A 536 -7.27 -17.81 5.23
CA ALA A 536 -6.37 -17.98 4.10
C ALA A 536 -7.14 -17.81 2.78
N TRP A 537 -6.97 -16.66 2.12
CA TRP A 537 -7.67 -16.33 0.89
C TRP A 537 -6.90 -16.83 -0.34
N PRO A 538 -7.52 -17.58 -1.27
CA PRO A 538 -6.89 -17.89 -2.54
C PRO A 538 -6.68 -16.65 -3.39
N HIS A 539 -5.50 -16.51 -3.97
CA HIS A 539 -5.19 -15.57 -5.02
C HIS A 539 -5.87 -16.01 -6.33
N LEU A 540 -6.55 -15.09 -6.99
CA LEU A 540 -7.36 -15.38 -8.18
C LEU A 540 -6.83 -14.71 -9.45
N ASP A 541 -6.27 -13.50 -9.34
CA ASP A 541 -5.64 -12.80 -10.46
C ASP A 541 -4.56 -11.83 -10.01
N PHE A 542 -3.65 -11.51 -10.91
CA PHE A 542 -2.41 -10.77 -10.69
C PHE A 542 -2.59 -9.26 -10.80
N GLY A 543 -1.55 -8.51 -10.43
CA GLY A 543 -1.42 -7.07 -10.56
C GLY A 543 -1.79 -6.31 -9.30
N ASP A 544 -1.93 -5.00 -9.43
CA ASP A 544 -2.54 -4.14 -8.42
C ASP A 544 -4.06 -4.26 -8.53
N GLY A 545 -4.68 -5.06 -7.66
CA GLY A 545 -6.13 -5.27 -7.70
C GLY A 545 -6.90 -4.00 -7.25
N GLY A 546 -7.86 -3.58 -8.08
CA GLY A 546 -8.72 -2.42 -7.84
C GLY A 546 -10.15 -2.79 -7.43
N PHE A 547 -11.13 -2.28 -8.18
CA PHE A 547 -12.52 -2.67 -7.98
C PHE A 547 -12.71 -4.16 -8.25
N ALA A 548 -13.47 -4.85 -7.42
CA ALA A 548 -13.77 -6.26 -7.54
C ALA A 548 -15.27 -6.48 -7.32
N LEU A 549 -15.96 -7.11 -8.28
CA LEU A 549 -17.41 -7.26 -8.28
C LEU A 549 -17.82 -8.72 -8.52
N ILE A 550 -18.88 -9.16 -7.84
CA ILE A 550 -19.54 -10.45 -8.02
C ILE A 550 -20.91 -10.20 -8.64
N ASP A 551 -21.24 -10.94 -9.71
CA ASP A 551 -22.60 -10.94 -10.25
C ASP A 551 -23.57 -11.50 -9.22
N GLN A 552 -24.52 -10.70 -8.78
CA GLN A 552 -25.44 -11.02 -7.69
C GLN A 552 -26.51 -12.05 -8.07
N VAL A 553 -26.60 -12.43 -9.36
CA VAL A 553 -27.54 -13.44 -9.90
C VAL A 553 -26.80 -14.72 -10.31
N VAL A 554 -25.61 -14.59 -10.87
CA VAL A 554 -24.73 -15.69 -11.28
C VAL A 554 -23.38 -15.54 -10.59
N PRO A 555 -23.22 -15.94 -9.32
CA PRO A 555 -22.03 -15.58 -8.50
C PRO A 555 -20.70 -16.19 -8.95
N ASN A 556 -20.71 -17.03 -9.97
CA ASN A 556 -19.48 -17.47 -10.63
C ASN A 556 -18.96 -16.49 -11.69
N ASN A 557 -19.77 -15.49 -12.04
CA ASN A 557 -19.31 -14.37 -12.85
C ASN A 557 -18.63 -13.35 -11.94
N LEU A 558 -17.34 -13.14 -12.15
CA LEU A 558 -16.50 -12.20 -11.40
C LEU A 558 -15.86 -11.24 -12.39
N VAL A 559 -15.76 -9.98 -12.02
CA VAL A 559 -15.06 -8.95 -12.79
C VAL A 559 -14.27 -8.03 -11.84
N HIS A 560 -13.10 -7.61 -12.26
CA HIS A 560 -12.26 -6.70 -11.49
C HIS A 560 -11.48 -5.76 -12.40
N THR A 561 -11.08 -4.62 -11.86
CA THR A 561 -10.00 -3.82 -12.43
C THR A 561 -8.69 -4.16 -11.75
N TYR A 562 -7.64 -4.12 -12.51
CA TYR A 562 -6.29 -3.92 -12.04
C TYR A 562 -5.81 -2.55 -12.56
N PHE A 563 -4.62 -2.11 -12.22
CA PHE A 563 -4.18 -0.75 -12.52
C PHE A 563 -4.19 -0.41 -14.02
N ASN A 564 -4.25 0.88 -14.30
CA ASN A 564 -4.23 1.44 -15.63
C ASN A 564 -2.86 2.07 -15.92
N GLN A 565 -2.13 1.54 -16.89
CA GLN A 565 -0.74 1.94 -17.16
C GLN A 565 -0.61 3.28 -17.90
N SER A 566 -1.59 3.61 -18.68
CA SER A 566 -1.66 4.87 -19.44
C SER A 566 -3.08 5.06 -19.95
N ASN A 567 -3.41 6.23 -20.40
CA ASN A 567 -4.73 6.55 -20.97
C ASN A 567 -5.19 5.64 -22.13
N ASN A 568 -4.42 4.64 -22.50
CA ASN A 568 -4.72 3.70 -23.58
C ASN A 568 -4.75 2.24 -23.14
N LEU A 569 -4.47 1.96 -21.85
CA LEU A 569 -4.35 0.59 -21.35
C LEU A 569 -5.33 0.40 -20.19
N ILE A 570 -6.39 -0.35 -20.44
CA ILE A 570 -7.47 -0.60 -19.50
C ILE A 570 -7.27 -1.99 -18.92
N GLY A 571 -7.11 -2.06 -17.59
CA GLY A 571 -6.98 -3.29 -16.86
C GLY A 571 -8.33 -3.79 -16.36
N VAL A 572 -9.02 -4.65 -17.13
CA VAL A 572 -10.24 -5.34 -16.69
C VAL A 572 -10.10 -6.83 -16.94
N GLY A 573 -10.15 -7.60 -15.85
CA GLY A 573 -10.19 -9.07 -15.88
C GLY A 573 -11.57 -9.60 -15.49
N TYR A 574 -11.99 -10.76 -16.04
CA TYR A 574 -13.25 -11.40 -15.66
C TYR A 574 -13.20 -12.92 -15.85
N THR A 575 -14.02 -13.63 -15.10
CA THR A 575 -14.22 -15.08 -15.23
C THR A 575 -15.70 -15.43 -15.06
N THR A 576 -16.12 -16.53 -15.64
CA THR A 576 -17.43 -17.16 -15.42
C THR A 576 -17.33 -18.47 -14.65
N GLY A 577 -16.13 -18.85 -14.21
CA GLY A 577 -15.82 -20.08 -13.48
C GLY A 577 -15.71 -19.93 -11.96
N GLY A 578 -15.95 -18.74 -11.42
CA GLY A 578 -15.83 -18.45 -9.99
C GLY A 578 -14.40 -18.61 -9.47
N PHE A 579 -14.27 -18.94 -8.19
CA PHE A 579 -12.96 -19.10 -7.53
C PHE A 579 -12.20 -20.37 -7.93
N ALA A 580 -12.85 -21.26 -8.69
CA ALA A 580 -12.21 -22.50 -9.15
C ALA A 580 -11.31 -22.31 -10.38
N THR A 581 -11.36 -21.16 -11.02
CA THR A 581 -10.57 -20.86 -12.21
C THR A 581 -9.61 -19.73 -11.94
N THR A 582 -8.32 -20.04 -12.04
CA THR A 582 -7.23 -19.04 -11.97
C THR A 582 -7.00 -18.35 -13.32
N GLN A 583 -7.76 -18.67 -14.36
CA GLN A 583 -7.65 -18.03 -15.66
C GLN A 583 -8.81 -17.09 -15.89
N ASN A 584 -8.49 -15.83 -15.93
CA ASN A 584 -9.40 -14.77 -16.25
C ASN A 584 -9.33 -14.43 -17.74
N ASN A 585 -10.45 -14.04 -18.29
CA ASN A 585 -10.48 -13.44 -19.61
C ASN A 585 -10.15 -11.94 -19.44
N TYR A 586 -9.25 -11.45 -20.27
CA TYR A 586 -8.91 -10.02 -20.28
C TYR A 586 -9.57 -9.34 -21.47
N LEU A 587 -10.23 -8.20 -21.22
CA LEU A 587 -10.91 -7.44 -22.27
C LEU A 587 -9.92 -6.84 -23.26
N THR A 588 -8.76 -6.44 -22.79
CA THR A 588 -7.64 -6.00 -23.63
C THR A 588 -6.34 -6.29 -22.94
N SER A 589 -5.47 -7.00 -23.60
CA SER A 589 -4.06 -6.89 -23.31
C SER A 589 -3.55 -5.67 -24.09
N PHE A 590 -3.49 -4.49 -23.48
CA PHE A 590 -2.74 -3.34 -24.02
C PHE A 590 -3.30 -2.55 -25.24
N ALA A 591 -4.58 -2.71 -25.63
CA ALA A 591 -5.18 -1.78 -26.60
C ALA A 591 -6.70 -1.70 -26.41
N PRO A 592 -7.34 -0.51 -26.42
CA PRO A 592 -8.77 -0.37 -26.28
C PRO A 592 -9.46 -0.78 -27.59
N THR A 593 -9.70 -2.08 -27.75
CA THR A 593 -10.39 -2.65 -28.94
C THR A 593 -11.85 -2.95 -28.68
N ASN A 594 -12.33 -2.75 -27.46
CA ASN A 594 -13.65 -3.14 -26.99
C ASN A 594 -14.66 -1.99 -26.93
N GLY A 595 -14.40 -0.87 -27.60
CA GLY A 595 -15.31 0.28 -27.69
C GLY A 595 -14.99 1.43 -26.73
N ILE A 596 -14.09 1.27 -25.76
CA ILE A 596 -13.61 2.37 -24.91
C ILE A 596 -12.61 3.20 -25.70
N GLY A 597 -12.72 4.54 -25.61
CA GLY A 597 -11.93 5.46 -26.43
C GLY A 597 -10.46 5.51 -26.07
N ALA A 598 -9.58 5.35 -27.06
CA ALA A 598 -8.15 5.60 -26.85
C ALA A 598 -7.90 7.08 -26.51
N GLY A 599 -7.17 7.37 -25.43
CA GLY A 599 -6.90 8.71 -24.93
C GLY A 599 -7.98 9.29 -24.03
N ASP A 600 -8.98 8.52 -23.64
CA ASP A 600 -9.88 8.90 -22.56
C ASP A 600 -9.08 9.06 -21.26
N ARG A 601 -9.44 10.08 -20.46
CA ARG A 601 -8.90 10.22 -19.11
C ARG A 601 -9.53 9.16 -18.22
N VAL A 602 -8.73 8.45 -17.44
CA VAL A 602 -9.21 7.35 -16.58
C VAL A 602 -8.35 7.25 -15.33
N LEU A 603 -8.96 6.95 -14.20
CA LEU A 603 -8.26 6.74 -12.94
C LEU A 603 -7.34 5.52 -13.00
N PHE A 604 -6.32 5.48 -12.15
CA PHE A 604 -5.45 4.32 -11.98
C PHE A 604 -6.25 3.06 -11.65
N TYR A 605 -7.16 3.15 -10.67
CA TYR A 605 -8.21 2.16 -10.44
C TYR A 605 -9.52 2.72 -11.00
N ALA A 606 -9.87 2.30 -12.22
CA ALA A 606 -11.08 2.75 -12.90
C ALA A 606 -12.35 2.19 -12.23
N PRO A 607 -13.41 2.99 -12.05
CA PRO A 607 -14.62 2.51 -11.40
C PRO A 607 -15.39 1.55 -12.31
N LEU A 608 -15.84 0.44 -11.70
CA LEU A 608 -16.75 -0.56 -12.27
C LEU A 608 -18.05 -0.58 -11.48
N HIS A 609 -19.15 -0.89 -12.16
CA HIS A 609 -20.45 -1.15 -11.53
C HIS A 609 -21.25 -2.18 -12.33
N LEU A 610 -21.80 -3.20 -11.67
CA LEU A 610 -22.77 -4.11 -12.24
C LEU A 610 -24.18 -3.58 -12.00
N ASP A 611 -25.01 -3.56 -13.06
CA ASP A 611 -26.37 -3.04 -12.97
C ASP A 611 -27.22 -3.85 -11.97
N ARG A 612 -27.90 -3.15 -11.08
CA ARG A 612 -28.71 -3.79 -10.03
C ARG A 612 -29.95 -4.53 -10.57
N GLY A 613 -30.42 -4.21 -11.79
CA GLY A 613 -31.59 -4.80 -12.43
C GLY A 613 -31.28 -5.75 -13.58
N ALA A 614 -30.13 -5.50 -14.26
CA ALA A 614 -29.67 -6.27 -15.42
C ALA A 614 -28.24 -6.79 -15.15
N HIS A 615 -28.13 -7.86 -14.40
CA HIS A 615 -26.88 -8.39 -13.83
C HIS A 615 -25.75 -8.63 -14.84
N ASP A 616 -26.05 -8.79 -16.14
CA ASP A 616 -25.08 -8.96 -17.23
C ASP A 616 -24.72 -7.63 -17.92
N SER A 617 -25.15 -6.48 -17.36
CA SER A 617 -24.79 -5.14 -17.81
C SER A 617 -23.70 -4.55 -16.89
N LEU A 618 -22.50 -4.34 -17.46
CA LEU A 618 -21.34 -3.74 -16.77
C LEU A 618 -21.12 -2.31 -17.20
N TYR A 619 -20.98 -1.41 -16.25
CA TYR A 619 -20.57 -0.02 -16.45
C TYR A 619 -19.08 0.15 -16.17
N PHE A 620 -18.43 1.01 -16.96
CA PHE A 620 -17.03 1.38 -16.83
C PHE A 620 -16.87 2.91 -16.94
N GLY A 621 -16.10 3.51 -16.02
CA GLY A 621 -15.90 4.96 -15.96
C GLY A 621 -14.53 5.40 -16.47
N THR A 622 -14.53 6.35 -17.43
CA THR A 622 -13.40 7.23 -17.80
C THR A 622 -13.81 8.67 -17.42
N GLN A 623 -13.54 9.72 -18.22
CA GLN A 623 -14.33 10.96 -18.14
C GLN A 623 -15.74 10.80 -18.75
N PHE A 624 -15.97 9.66 -19.41
CA PHE A 624 -17.25 9.24 -19.97
C PHE A 624 -17.75 8.01 -19.25
N LEU A 625 -19.06 7.77 -19.32
CA LEU A 625 -19.62 6.51 -18.86
C LEU A 625 -19.81 5.57 -20.06
N TYR A 626 -19.35 4.34 -19.89
CA TYR A 626 -19.54 3.25 -20.85
C TYR A 626 -20.39 2.15 -20.27
N ARG A 627 -21.13 1.41 -21.11
CA ARG A 627 -21.90 0.25 -20.72
C ARG A 627 -21.70 -0.89 -21.72
N SER A 628 -21.49 -2.09 -21.21
CA SER A 628 -21.54 -3.33 -21.97
C SER A 628 -22.75 -4.14 -21.52
N ASP A 629 -23.73 -4.34 -22.41
CA ASP A 629 -24.83 -5.26 -22.18
C ASP A 629 -24.41 -6.68 -22.57
N LEU A 630 -24.87 -7.70 -21.88
CA LEU A 630 -24.48 -9.10 -22.09
C LEU A 630 -22.96 -9.32 -21.90
N PHE A 631 -22.39 -8.70 -20.85
CA PHE A 631 -20.95 -8.67 -20.62
C PHE A 631 -20.37 -10.08 -20.41
N PHE A 632 -20.96 -10.89 -19.56
CA PHE A 632 -20.47 -12.24 -19.27
C PHE A 632 -20.93 -13.29 -20.30
N THR A 633 -22.04 -13.05 -20.98
CA THR A 633 -22.59 -14.00 -21.97
C THR A 633 -22.08 -13.78 -23.38
N SER A 634 -21.50 -12.62 -23.68
CA SER A 634 -20.89 -12.32 -24.97
C SER A 634 -19.50 -12.97 -25.09
N ALA A 635 -19.21 -13.59 -26.22
CA ALA A 635 -17.86 -14.09 -26.51
C ALA A 635 -16.82 -12.96 -26.70
N THR A 636 -17.28 -11.77 -27.03
CA THR A 636 -16.47 -10.55 -27.23
C THR A 636 -17.23 -9.36 -26.66
N PRO A 637 -17.20 -9.13 -25.32
CA PRO A 637 -17.92 -8.01 -24.74
C PRO A 637 -17.40 -6.67 -25.29
N THR A 638 -18.32 -5.78 -25.61
CA THR A 638 -18.03 -4.45 -26.13
C THR A 638 -18.78 -3.39 -25.35
N PHE A 639 -18.17 -2.23 -25.20
CA PHE A 639 -18.75 -1.11 -24.49
C PHE A 639 -19.28 -0.03 -25.43
N ALA A 640 -20.46 0.46 -25.13
CA ALA A 640 -21.05 1.63 -25.79
C ALA A 640 -20.95 2.86 -24.90
N LYS A 641 -20.48 3.97 -25.45
CA LYS A 641 -20.44 5.27 -24.75
C LYS A 641 -21.85 5.81 -24.56
N LEU A 642 -22.19 6.16 -23.34
CA LEU A 642 -23.48 6.73 -22.96
C LEU A 642 -23.46 8.26 -23.06
N GLY A 643 -24.66 8.92 -22.93
CA GLY A 643 -24.82 10.38 -22.89
C GLY A 643 -24.37 11.11 -24.15
N ALA A 644 -24.45 10.46 -25.33
CA ALA A 644 -23.95 11.02 -26.58
C ALA A 644 -22.46 11.47 -26.50
N GLY A 645 -21.70 10.91 -25.56
CA GLY A 645 -20.29 11.25 -25.33
C GLY A 645 -20.09 12.55 -24.56
N ALA A 646 -21.01 12.94 -23.70
CA ALA A 646 -20.83 14.07 -22.81
C ALA A 646 -19.70 13.76 -21.79
N ASP A 647 -18.79 14.72 -21.60
CA ASP A 647 -17.80 14.68 -20.52
C ASP A 647 -18.53 14.84 -19.18
N LEU A 648 -18.48 13.81 -18.33
CA LEU A 648 -19.14 13.76 -17.01
C LEU A 648 -18.20 14.16 -15.87
N ALA A 649 -16.97 14.56 -16.18
CA ALA A 649 -16.00 15.11 -15.26
C ALA A 649 -15.31 16.36 -15.82
N PRO A 650 -16.07 17.36 -16.33
CA PRO A 650 -15.48 18.56 -16.91
C PRO A 650 -14.73 19.36 -15.84
N ALA A 651 -13.81 20.21 -16.24
CA ALA A 651 -12.98 21.01 -15.34
C ALA A 651 -13.82 21.87 -14.36
N VAL A 652 -13.37 21.96 -13.12
CA VAL A 652 -13.90 22.86 -12.09
C VAL A 652 -12.94 24.05 -11.97
N PRO A 653 -13.40 25.31 -12.21
CA PRO A 653 -12.53 26.47 -12.05
C PRO A 653 -11.97 26.58 -10.61
N PRO A 654 -10.69 26.96 -10.41
CA PRO A 654 -9.76 27.50 -11.41
C PRO A 654 -8.99 26.49 -12.26
N SER A 655 -9.21 25.16 -12.08
CA SER A 655 -8.58 24.15 -12.94
C SER A 655 -9.02 24.31 -14.39
N SER A 656 -8.07 24.11 -15.30
CA SER A 656 -8.34 24.00 -16.74
C SER A 656 -8.41 22.56 -17.23
N THR A 657 -8.05 21.59 -16.38
CA THR A 657 -8.10 20.16 -16.70
C THR A 657 -9.35 19.54 -16.08
N GLY A 658 -10.05 18.70 -16.86
CA GLY A 658 -11.15 17.90 -16.36
C GLY A 658 -10.65 16.73 -15.50
N GLY A 659 -11.56 16.15 -14.74
CA GLY A 659 -11.33 14.97 -13.93
C GLY A 659 -11.68 13.65 -14.63
N GLU A 660 -11.80 12.60 -13.82
CA GLU A 660 -12.21 11.25 -14.21
C GLU A 660 -13.37 10.78 -13.31
N LEU A 661 -14.18 9.85 -13.79
CA LEU A 661 -15.22 9.23 -12.97
C LEU A 661 -14.57 8.36 -11.87
N SER A 662 -15.12 8.44 -10.68
CA SER A 662 -14.65 7.75 -9.48
C SER A 662 -15.72 6.90 -8.80
N ALA A 663 -17.00 7.17 -9.07
CA ALA A 663 -18.13 6.42 -8.54
C ALA A 663 -19.22 6.26 -9.60
N ILE A 664 -19.89 5.10 -9.62
CA ILE A 664 -21.02 4.78 -10.49
C ILE A 664 -22.05 4.05 -9.64
N GLU A 665 -23.33 4.47 -9.73
CA GLU A 665 -24.42 3.82 -9.03
C GLU A 665 -25.69 3.78 -9.92
N THR A 666 -26.50 2.73 -9.80
CA THR A 666 -27.71 2.54 -10.57
C THR A 666 -28.91 2.25 -9.69
N VAL A 667 -30.09 2.71 -10.13
CA VAL A 667 -31.37 2.28 -9.55
C VAL A 667 -31.90 1.15 -10.40
N ALA A 668 -32.20 0.00 -9.78
CA ALA A 668 -32.76 -1.16 -10.50
C ALA A 668 -34.00 -0.76 -11.30
N ASN A 669 -34.07 -1.19 -12.57
CA ASN A 669 -35.21 -0.93 -13.43
C ASN A 669 -36.47 -1.64 -12.89
N ILE A 670 -37.64 -0.98 -13.02
CA ILE A 670 -38.93 -1.60 -12.71
C ILE A 670 -39.25 -2.80 -13.62
N VAL A 671 -38.62 -2.89 -14.79
CA VAL A 671 -38.69 -4.02 -15.70
C VAL A 671 -37.49 -4.95 -15.39
N PRO A 672 -37.74 -6.13 -14.80
CA PRO A 672 -36.65 -7.05 -14.46
C PRO A 672 -35.82 -7.47 -15.68
N GLY A 673 -34.51 -7.52 -15.55
CA GLY A 673 -33.55 -7.84 -16.59
C GLY A 673 -33.29 -6.73 -17.61
N SER A 674 -33.88 -5.56 -17.41
CA SER A 674 -33.60 -4.37 -18.23
C SER A 674 -32.60 -3.47 -17.52
N PRO A 675 -31.62 -2.85 -18.24
CA PRO A 675 -30.68 -1.90 -17.67
C PRO A 675 -31.37 -0.72 -16.97
N ALA A 676 -30.71 -0.17 -15.99
CA ALA A 676 -31.21 0.95 -15.17
C ALA A 676 -31.60 2.16 -16.02
N GLN A 677 -32.71 2.81 -15.65
CA GLN A 677 -33.10 4.10 -16.22
C GLN A 677 -32.45 5.26 -15.47
N THR A 678 -32.30 5.11 -14.15
CA THR A 678 -31.61 6.12 -13.33
C THR A 678 -30.19 5.66 -13.04
N ILE A 679 -29.24 6.49 -13.44
CA ILE A 679 -27.80 6.27 -13.30
C ILE A 679 -27.18 7.50 -12.68
N PHE A 680 -26.33 7.31 -11.69
CA PHE A 680 -25.51 8.36 -11.08
C PHE A 680 -24.04 8.13 -11.39
N THR A 681 -23.29 9.22 -11.61
CA THR A 681 -21.84 9.22 -11.68
C THR A 681 -21.26 10.29 -10.79
N GLY A 682 -20.22 9.94 -10.05
CA GLY A 682 -19.36 10.86 -9.30
C GLY A 682 -17.98 10.94 -9.93
N SER A 683 -17.29 12.06 -9.73
CA SER A 683 -15.95 12.28 -10.27
C SER A 683 -14.94 12.67 -9.19
N ASP A 684 -13.67 12.51 -9.51
CA ASP A 684 -12.53 12.88 -8.67
C ASP A 684 -12.39 14.40 -8.45
N ASN A 685 -13.10 15.19 -9.23
CA ASN A 685 -13.16 16.65 -9.12
C ASN A 685 -14.52 17.18 -8.61
N GLY A 686 -15.30 16.33 -7.92
CA GLY A 686 -16.47 16.72 -7.14
C GLY A 686 -17.77 16.95 -7.92
N ARG A 687 -17.85 16.52 -9.19
CA ARG A 687 -19.07 16.62 -9.97
C ARG A 687 -19.94 15.37 -9.85
N VAL A 688 -21.23 15.56 -9.76
CA VAL A 688 -22.22 14.47 -9.79
C VAL A 688 -23.21 14.71 -10.93
N PHE A 689 -23.33 13.71 -11.79
CA PHE A 689 -24.29 13.68 -12.87
C PHE A 689 -25.35 12.61 -12.67
N ARG A 690 -26.55 12.85 -13.16
CA ARG A 690 -27.67 11.92 -13.14
C ARG A 690 -28.27 11.77 -14.53
N SER A 691 -28.52 10.54 -14.94
CA SER A 691 -29.43 10.19 -16.03
C SER A 691 -30.74 9.65 -15.44
N ILE A 692 -31.88 9.87 -16.12
CA ILE A 692 -33.19 9.25 -15.82
C ILE A 692 -33.79 8.57 -17.07
N ASP A 693 -33.01 8.43 -18.11
CA ASP A 693 -33.41 7.92 -19.43
C ASP A 693 -32.51 6.78 -19.95
N GLY A 694 -31.92 6.03 -19.02
CA GLY A 694 -31.07 4.88 -19.34
C GLY A 694 -29.69 5.26 -19.90
N GLY A 695 -29.22 6.47 -19.60
CA GLY A 695 -27.94 6.96 -20.06
C GLY A 695 -27.99 7.61 -21.44
N LEU A 696 -29.15 7.95 -21.97
CA LEU A 696 -29.25 8.72 -23.22
C LEU A 696 -28.81 10.17 -23.03
N SER A 697 -29.15 10.76 -21.88
CA SER A 697 -28.70 12.08 -21.49
C SER A 697 -28.30 12.11 -19.99
N PHE A 698 -27.43 13.08 -19.64
CA PHE A 698 -26.99 13.33 -18.28
C PHE A 698 -27.17 14.79 -17.90
N GLN A 699 -27.63 15.02 -16.69
CA GLN A 699 -27.75 16.35 -16.09
C GLN A 699 -26.80 16.43 -14.90
N GLU A 700 -26.02 17.50 -14.82
CA GLU A 700 -25.27 17.80 -13.60
C GLU A 700 -26.25 18.17 -12.48
N VAL A 701 -26.18 17.47 -11.37
CA VAL A 701 -27.09 17.63 -10.24
C VAL A 701 -26.41 18.09 -8.96
N ASP A 702 -25.08 17.97 -8.90
CA ASP A 702 -24.27 18.53 -7.82
C ASP A 702 -22.89 18.89 -8.33
N THR A 703 -22.37 20.01 -7.83
CA THR A 703 -21.01 20.47 -8.12
C THR A 703 -20.37 20.99 -6.86
N ASP A 704 -19.26 20.41 -6.49
CA ASP A 704 -18.45 20.97 -5.41
C ASP A 704 -17.49 22.00 -5.97
N ALA A 705 -17.63 23.25 -5.55
CA ALA A 705 -16.72 24.32 -5.94
C ALA A 705 -15.26 24.09 -5.49
N LEU A 706 -15.08 23.21 -4.48
CA LEU A 706 -13.77 22.83 -3.96
C LEU A 706 -13.19 21.58 -4.65
N GLY A 707 -14.01 20.89 -5.45
CA GLY A 707 -13.54 19.76 -6.25
C GLY A 707 -13.21 18.51 -5.43
N PHE A 708 -13.91 18.25 -4.32
CA PHE A 708 -13.63 17.08 -3.48
C PHE A 708 -14.02 15.77 -4.17
N TYR A 709 -13.13 14.79 -4.10
CA TYR A 709 -13.29 13.45 -4.68
C TYR A 709 -14.58 12.77 -4.22
N VAL A 710 -15.48 12.43 -5.13
CA VAL A 710 -16.69 11.63 -4.83
C VAL A 710 -16.28 10.17 -4.76
N ALA A 711 -16.19 9.63 -3.56
CA ALA A 711 -15.70 8.27 -3.33
C ALA A 711 -16.76 7.21 -3.57
N ASP A 712 -18.03 7.53 -3.22
CA ASP A 712 -19.15 6.58 -3.31
C ASP A 712 -20.47 7.30 -3.47
N ILE A 713 -21.43 6.62 -4.11
CA ILE A 713 -22.82 7.04 -4.22
C ILE A 713 -23.68 5.85 -3.79
N LEU A 714 -24.57 6.07 -2.82
CA LEU A 714 -25.49 5.06 -2.30
C LEU A 714 -26.93 5.48 -2.56
N VAL A 715 -27.68 4.67 -3.27
CA VAL A 715 -29.15 4.77 -3.34
C VAL A 715 -29.77 3.91 -2.24
N ASP A 716 -30.66 4.50 -1.43
CA ASP A 716 -31.37 3.73 -0.39
C ASP A 716 -32.16 2.58 -1.04
N PRO A 717 -31.94 1.32 -0.61
CA PRO A 717 -32.59 0.16 -1.23
C PRO A 717 -34.13 0.14 -1.02
N ASN A 718 -34.65 0.90 -0.05
CA ASN A 718 -36.07 0.96 0.28
C ASN A 718 -36.79 2.18 -0.34
N ASP A 719 -36.04 3.23 -0.66
CA ASP A 719 -36.59 4.45 -1.27
C ASP A 719 -35.57 5.04 -2.29
N PRO A 720 -35.76 4.82 -3.60
CA PRO A 720 -34.86 5.32 -4.62
C PRO A 720 -34.85 6.86 -4.76
N MET A 721 -35.70 7.58 -4.07
CA MET A 721 -35.66 9.02 -3.97
C MET A 721 -34.62 9.50 -2.95
N VAL A 722 -34.16 8.62 -2.05
CA VAL A 722 -33.13 8.92 -1.08
C VAL A 722 -31.78 8.45 -1.60
N VAL A 723 -30.87 9.39 -1.79
CA VAL A 723 -29.52 9.14 -2.34
C VAL A 723 -28.48 9.83 -1.45
N TYR A 724 -27.39 9.14 -1.20
CA TYR A 724 -26.24 9.66 -0.46
C TYR A 724 -25.00 9.70 -1.36
N GLN A 725 -24.12 10.66 -1.11
CA GLN A 725 -22.77 10.67 -1.67
C GLN A 725 -21.72 10.82 -0.57
N ALA A 726 -20.63 10.06 -0.67
CA ALA A 726 -19.44 10.18 0.18
C ALA A 726 -18.34 10.95 -0.54
N ARG A 727 -17.62 11.76 0.21
CA ARG A 727 -16.46 12.53 -0.27
C ARG A 727 -15.22 12.16 0.50
N SER A 728 -14.19 11.76 -0.24
CA SER A 728 -12.89 11.42 0.33
C SER A 728 -12.04 12.70 0.40
N ALA A 729 -12.24 13.50 1.46
CA ALA A 729 -11.56 14.77 1.64
C ALA A 729 -11.42 15.16 3.11
N PHE A 730 -10.41 16.01 3.38
CA PHE A 730 -10.34 16.84 4.59
C PHE A 730 -10.84 18.24 4.21
N THR A 731 -11.95 18.67 4.76
CA THR A 731 -12.65 19.89 4.30
C THR A 731 -12.26 21.13 5.10
N GLY A 732 -11.72 20.98 6.29
CA GLY A 732 -11.45 22.06 7.21
C GLY A 732 -12.69 22.73 7.79
N ALA A 733 -13.87 22.14 7.60
CA ALA A 733 -15.16 22.64 8.06
C ALA A 733 -15.71 21.82 9.23
N ASP A 734 -16.66 22.41 9.96
CA ASP A 734 -17.43 21.74 11.00
C ASP A 734 -18.91 22.19 10.90
N PRO A 735 -19.84 21.31 10.46
CA PRO A 735 -19.64 19.93 10.01
C PRO A 735 -18.81 19.82 8.72
N PRO A 736 -18.17 18.66 8.47
CA PRO A 736 -17.15 18.57 7.43
C PRO A 736 -17.68 18.45 5.99
N HIS A 737 -19.00 18.35 5.76
CA HIS A 737 -19.63 18.21 4.44
C HIS A 737 -19.12 17.00 3.62
N THR A 738 -18.62 15.95 4.28
CA THR A 738 -18.08 14.75 3.64
C THR A 738 -19.15 13.73 3.27
N VAL A 739 -20.37 13.86 3.81
CA VAL A 739 -21.56 13.13 3.36
C VAL A 739 -22.63 14.12 2.96
N ARG A 740 -23.22 13.92 1.78
CA ARG A 740 -24.40 14.68 1.33
C ARG A 740 -25.58 13.75 1.06
N LYS A 741 -26.80 14.25 1.24
CA LYS A 741 -28.04 13.51 1.07
C LYS A 741 -29.00 14.26 0.15
N SER A 742 -29.64 13.51 -0.73
CA SER A 742 -30.82 13.94 -1.51
C SER A 742 -32.06 13.17 -1.03
N ILE A 743 -33.24 13.78 -1.11
CA ILE A 743 -34.55 13.16 -0.86
C ILE A 743 -35.48 13.31 -2.06
N ASP A 744 -34.96 13.72 -3.20
CA ASP A 744 -35.71 13.97 -4.44
C ASP A 744 -35.04 13.28 -5.64
N GLY A 745 -34.44 12.12 -5.40
CA GLY A 745 -33.80 11.29 -6.42
C GLY A 745 -32.55 11.94 -6.99
N GLY A 746 -31.81 12.70 -6.19
CA GLY A 746 -30.56 13.36 -6.59
C GLY A 746 -30.76 14.69 -7.33
N ALA A 747 -31.96 15.30 -7.30
CA ALA A 747 -32.16 16.60 -7.92
C ALA A 747 -31.62 17.76 -7.08
N THR A 748 -31.70 17.65 -5.76
CA THR A 748 -31.05 18.58 -4.82
C THR A 748 -30.33 17.86 -3.69
N TRP A 749 -29.32 18.51 -3.11
CA TRP A 749 -28.44 17.92 -2.12
C TRP A 749 -28.27 18.82 -0.90
N ALA A 750 -28.28 18.21 0.27
CA ALA A 750 -28.01 18.86 1.54
C ALA A 750 -26.85 18.18 2.28
N ASP A 751 -26.19 18.89 3.18
CA ASP A 751 -25.21 18.29 4.08
C ASP A 751 -25.85 17.28 5.03
N ALA A 752 -25.17 16.15 5.23
CA ALA A 752 -25.56 15.06 6.11
C ALA A 752 -24.38 14.53 6.94
N SER A 753 -23.47 15.40 7.34
CA SER A 753 -22.20 15.04 8.00
C SER A 753 -22.20 15.26 9.52
N THR A 754 -23.33 15.64 10.12
CA THR A 754 -23.41 15.97 11.56
C THR A 754 -22.93 14.81 12.44
N GLY A 755 -21.86 15.01 13.22
CA GLY A 755 -21.27 14.00 14.11
C GLY A 755 -20.06 13.26 13.50
N LEU A 756 -19.85 13.34 12.17
CA LEU A 756 -18.61 12.88 11.56
C LEU A 756 -17.45 13.84 11.92
N PRO A 757 -16.26 13.31 12.14
CA PRO A 757 -15.05 14.14 12.17
C PRO A 757 -14.65 14.59 10.76
N ASP A 758 -13.80 15.62 10.66
CA ASP A 758 -13.26 16.07 9.38
C ASP A 758 -12.18 15.09 8.86
N VAL A 759 -12.64 14.07 8.15
CA VAL A 759 -11.81 13.05 7.50
C VAL A 759 -12.47 12.55 6.22
N PRO A 760 -11.71 11.94 5.30
CA PRO A 760 -12.27 11.20 4.18
C PRO A 760 -13.34 10.20 4.59
N VAL A 761 -14.48 10.24 3.91
CA VAL A 761 -15.51 9.20 3.91
C VAL A 761 -15.36 8.46 2.58
N ASN A 762 -14.96 7.20 2.64
CA ASN A 762 -14.56 6.44 1.45
C ASN A 762 -15.67 5.53 0.92
N ALA A 763 -16.57 5.07 1.78
CA ALA A 763 -17.66 4.17 1.41
C ALA A 763 -18.88 4.34 2.28
N LEU A 764 -20.06 4.06 1.72
CA LEU A 764 -21.36 4.04 2.40
C LEU A 764 -22.05 2.69 2.16
N ALA A 765 -22.72 2.17 3.17
CA ALA A 765 -23.55 0.98 3.02
C ALA A 765 -24.85 1.09 3.82
N PRO A 766 -25.99 0.58 3.33
CA PRO A 766 -27.20 0.47 4.14
C PRO A 766 -27.00 -0.62 5.21
N ASP A 767 -27.72 -0.52 6.33
CA ASP A 767 -27.73 -1.65 7.26
C ASP A 767 -28.51 -2.83 6.65
N PRO A 768 -27.98 -4.07 6.71
CA PRO A 768 -28.63 -5.23 6.09
C PRO A 768 -29.95 -5.63 6.76
N THR A 769 -30.23 -5.13 7.98
CA THR A 769 -31.36 -5.55 8.81
C THR A 769 -32.29 -4.43 9.23
N VAL A 770 -31.79 -3.19 9.30
CA VAL A 770 -32.54 -2.05 9.83
C VAL A 770 -32.64 -0.95 8.79
N ALA A 771 -33.86 -0.77 8.25
CA ALA A 771 -34.16 0.30 7.28
C ALA A 771 -33.89 1.70 7.88
N GLY A 772 -33.25 2.57 7.09
CA GLY A 772 -32.90 3.93 7.52
C GLY A 772 -31.60 4.01 8.34
N THR A 773 -30.98 2.87 8.63
CA THR A 773 -29.63 2.83 9.21
C THR A 773 -28.58 2.76 8.10
N ILE A 774 -27.59 3.65 8.17
CA ILE A 774 -26.51 3.78 7.17
C ILE A 774 -25.16 3.70 7.88
N TRP A 775 -24.23 2.99 7.27
CA TRP A 775 -22.84 2.86 7.71
C TRP A 775 -21.91 3.69 6.84
N ALA A 776 -20.90 4.30 7.45
CA ALA A 776 -19.85 5.05 6.75
C ALA A 776 -18.46 4.54 7.12
N GLY A 777 -17.69 4.15 6.11
CA GLY A 777 -16.28 3.81 6.21
C GLY A 777 -15.41 5.06 6.02
N THR A 778 -14.55 5.34 7.00
CA THR A 778 -13.72 6.55 7.01
C THR A 778 -12.23 6.21 7.18
N ASP A 779 -11.36 7.21 7.03
CA ASP A 779 -9.92 7.04 7.32
C ASP A 779 -9.61 6.76 8.81
N VAL A 780 -10.59 6.85 9.67
CA VAL A 780 -10.42 6.60 11.11
C VAL A 780 -11.39 5.54 11.64
N GLY A 781 -11.86 4.63 10.79
CA GLY A 781 -12.76 3.54 11.14
C GLY A 781 -14.21 3.80 10.78
N MET A 782 -15.13 3.14 11.48
CA MET A 782 -16.56 3.06 11.16
C MET A 782 -17.43 4.04 11.96
N PHE A 783 -18.41 4.57 11.25
CA PHE A 783 -19.52 5.36 11.84
C PHE A 783 -20.87 4.79 11.38
N VAL A 784 -21.90 4.97 12.19
CA VAL A 784 -23.29 4.58 11.90
C VAL A 784 -24.24 5.73 12.16
N SER A 785 -25.20 5.88 11.28
CA SER A 785 -26.37 6.75 11.46
C SER A 785 -27.62 5.89 11.54
N GLU A 786 -28.41 6.03 12.61
CA GLU A 786 -29.69 5.32 12.81
C GLU A 786 -30.90 6.19 12.42
N ASP A 787 -30.65 7.38 11.88
CA ASP A 787 -31.66 8.39 11.53
C ASP A 787 -31.54 8.86 10.07
N SER A 788 -31.13 7.93 9.19
CA SER A 788 -31.00 8.18 7.74
C SER A 788 -30.04 9.33 7.40
N GLY A 789 -28.89 9.38 8.07
CA GLY A 789 -27.84 10.38 7.85
C GLY A 789 -28.06 11.69 8.61
N GLY A 790 -28.99 11.76 9.54
CA GLY A 790 -29.22 12.95 10.37
C GLY A 790 -28.08 13.21 11.36
N THR A 791 -27.61 12.13 12.02
CA THR A 791 -26.48 12.17 12.95
C THR A 791 -25.65 10.89 12.86
N TRP A 792 -24.34 11.01 13.07
CA TRP A 792 -23.39 9.89 12.99
C TRP A 792 -22.72 9.64 14.34
N THR A 793 -22.59 8.37 14.68
CA THR A 793 -21.88 7.90 15.89
C THR A 793 -20.83 6.85 15.54
N PRO A 794 -19.67 6.81 16.21
CA PRO A 794 -18.62 5.82 15.92
C PRO A 794 -19.04 4.41 16.36
N TYR A 795 -18.64 3.38 15.60
CA TYR A 795 -18.90 1.98 15.93
C TYR A 795 -17.72 1.09 15.56
N ASN A 796 -16.75 0.93 16.48
CA ASN A 796 -15.49 0.25 16.22
C ASN A 796 -15.14 -0.89 17.22
N PRO A 797 -16.07 -1.64 17.84
CA PRO A 797 -15.68 -2.75 18.69
C PRO A 797 -14.94 -3.84 17.88
N GLY A 798 -13.68 -4.14 18.23
CA GLY A 798 -12.85 -5.11 17.51
C GLY A 798 -12.18 -4.61 16.24
N LEU A 799 -12.45 -3.38 15.79
CA LEU A 799 -11.83 -2.79 14.60
C LEU A 799 -10.61 -1.94 15.00
N PRO A 800 -9.45 -2.12 14.36
CA PRO A 800 -8.28 -1.26 14.58
C PRO A 800 -8.50 0.16 14.04
N ASN A 801 -7.60 1.09 14.39
CA ASN A 801 -7.60 2.47 13.88
C ASN A 801 -7.10 2.55 12.44
N VAL A 802 -7.78 1.89 11.52
CA VAL A 802 -7.40 1.73 10.09
C VAL A 802 -8.40 2.45 9.18
N ALA A 803 -7.94 2.86 8.01
CA ALA A 803 -8.81 3.39 6.96
C ALA A 803 -9.68 2.28 6.36
N ILE A 804 -10.97 2.55 6.24
CA ILE A 804 -11.94 1.68 5.56
C ILE A 804 -12.09 2.22 4.14
N PHE A 805 -11.77 1.39 3.14
CA PHE A 805 -11.81 1.82 1.74
C PHE A 805 -13.09 1.39 1.04
N ASP A 806 -13.66 0.26 1.45
CA ASP A 806 -14.93 -0.20 0.86
C ASP A 806 -15.80 -0.91 1.90
N LEU A 807 -17.12 -0.84 1.72
CA LEU A 807 -18.15 -1.44 2.55
C LEU A 807 -19.16 -2.18 1.69
N LYS A 808 -19.49 -3.42 2.03
CA LYS A 808 -20.49 -4.20 1.33
C LYS A 808 -21.41 -4.97 2.28
N VAL A 809 -22.67 -5.05 1.89
CA VAL A 809 -23.68 -5.82 2.62
C VAL A 809 -23.73 -7.25 2.06
N SER A 810 -23.51 -8.25 2.91
CA SER A 810 -23.76 -9.65 2.59
C SER A 810 -25.19 -10.03 2.96
N LYS A 811 -26.07 -10.12 1.96
CA LYS A 811 -27.49 -10.40 2.15
C LYS A 811 -27.79 -11.76 2.79
N PRO A 812 -27.15 -12.89 2.41
CA PRO A 812 -27.44 -14.20 2.99
C PRO A 812 -27.08 -14.30 4.47
N GLY A 813 -26.05 -13.59 4.91
CA GLY A 813 -25.57 -13.63 6.29
C GLY A 813 -26.03 -12.46 7.15
N SER A 814 -26.81 -11.50 6.62
CA SER A 814 -27.16 -10.26 7.31
C SER A 814 -25.96 -9.59 7.96
N SER A 815 -24.83 -9.55 7.24
CA SER A 815 -23.54 -9.06 7.74
C SER A 815 -23.02 -7.90 6.91
N LEU A 816 -22.10 -7.12 7.50
CA LEU A 816 -21.43 -6.02 6.86
C LEU A 816 -19.94 -6.35 6.74
N LEU A 817 -19.40 -6.30 5.51
CA LEU A 817 -18.01 -6.47 5.19
C LEU A 817 -17.32 -5.10 5.12
N ALA A 818 -16.23 -4.93 5.85
CA ALA A 818 -15.36 -3.77 5.78
C ALA A 818 -13.99 -4.16 5.22
N CYS A 819 -13.64 -3.62 4.07
CA CYS A 819 -12.34 -3.81 3.42
C CYS A 819 -11.42 -2.64 3.77
N THR A 820 -10.30 -2.96 4.46
CA THR A 820 -9.42 -1.95 5.03
C THR A 820 -8.14 -1.79 4.22
N HIS A 821 -7.56 -0.61 4.29
CA HIS A 821 -6.28 -0.36 3.65
C HIS A 821 -5.15 -0.53 4.69
N GLY A 822 -4.69 -1.80 4.88
CA GLY A 822 -3.57 -2.15 5.74
C GLY A 822 -3.85 -3.18 6.85
N ARG A 823 -5.11 -3.60 7.07
CA ARG A 823 -5.47 -4.62 8.06
C ARG A 823 -6.40 -5.71 7.51
N GLY A 824 -6.36 -5.91 6.17
CA GLY A 824 -7.23 -6.88 5.50
C GLY A 824 -8.71 -6.56 5.63
N ALA A 825 -9.56 -7.58 5.74
CA ALA A 825 -11.00 -7.44 5.81
C ALA A 825 -11.56 -7.82 7.19
N PHE A 826 -12.67 -7.16 7.55
CA PHE A 826 -13.43 -7.41 8.79
C PHE A 826 -14.90 -7.64 8.49
N LEU A 827 -15.53 -8.50 9.29
CA LEU A 827 -16.94 -8.82 9.17
C LEU A 827 -17.69 -8.48 10.46
N LEU A 828 -18.79 -7.75 10.34
CA LEU A 828 -19.75 -7.53 11.42
C LEU A 828 -20.98 -8.41 11.18
N SER A 829 -21.17 -9.44 12.00
CA SER A 829 -22.28 -10.41 11.86
C SER A 829 -22.75 -10.92 13.20
N SER A 830 -24.07 -11.18 13.29
CA SER A 830 -24.65 -11.91 14.40
C SER A 830 -24.33 -13.41 14.41
N ASP A 831 -23.93 -13.98 13.28
CA ASP A 831 -23.83 -15.42 13.08
C ASP A 831 -22.43 -16.01 13.36
N ILE A 832 -21.39 -15.19 13.51
CA ILE A 832 -20.00 -15.67 13.77
C ILE A 832 -19.81 -16.19 15.21
N ILE A 833 -20.72 -15.92 16.11
CA ILE A 833 -20.61 -16.33 17.56
C ILE A 833 -20.56 -17.84 17.72
N PHE A 834 -20.93 -18.65 16.73
CA PHE A 834 -21.03 -20.11 16.85
C PHE A 834 -19.98 -20.91 16.10
N ALA A 835 -19.11 -20.30 15.27
CA ALA A 835 -18.16 -21.04 14.45
C ALA A 835 -16.82 -21.38 15.13
N ASN A 836 -16.44 -20.69 16.19
CA ASN A 836 -15.14 -20.82 16.88
C ASN A 836 -15.20 -21.50 18.26
N GLY A 837 -16.15 -22.40 18.51
CA GLY A 837 -16.06 -23.44 19.57
C GLY A 837 -15.43 -23.05 20.91
N PHE A 838 -15.61 -21.84 21.41
CA PHE A 838 -15.33 -21.51 22.81
C PHE A 838 -16.61 -21.72 23.62
N GLU A 839 -16.87 -22.97 23.97
CA GLU A 839 -17.65 -23.26 25.17
C GLU A 839 -16.83 -22.82 26.38
N ASN A 840 -17.48 -22.15 27.33
CA ASN A 840 -17.08 -21.55 28.58
C ASN A 840 -15.86 -22.16 29.29
#